data_6caaafb988ec8dbcbc0adb705299369d
#
_entry.id   6caaafb988ec8dbcbc0adb705299369d
#
_cell.length_a   1.000
_cell.length_b   1.000
_cell.length_c   1.000
_cell.angle_alpha   90.00
_cell.angle_beta   90.00
_cell.angle_gamma   90.00
#
_symmetry.space_group_name_H-M   'P 1'
#
loop_
_entity.id
_entity.type
_entity.pdbx_description
1 polymer ?
#
loop_
_entity_poly.entity_id
_entity_poly.type
_entity_poly.pdbx_seq_one_letter_code
_entity_poly.pdbx_strand_id
1 'polypeptide(L)'
;MRRITPIAFLLALALPSSALLAQTPAVPDPKALLAEIDASALQPEKAVTLKKVKLAAGLATLTLEGKLIPVSPVGGQVRELVFFGQGRIELPAPDEVEAGQLELFTGAPAIDESFDQAVFVFGLDRAVEALLKRPAATLDEAETKRARETYANWKKGPERELLDIRGAIWSDALGDAPYQGLFAGRFHGLERGDFLYLVDPQTDEQVTLGQFVPIDATEKEKRKIIRQIAREQRRGRLIGVELDDLGQWDTWLSSSLRTQDGRPRPGTSAFEPERYTLDVTVEDSIEKIKGVAKIELRPVLAGVRTVEIRLPRDFEVRSIRVGGTGDPLPFERSGASLTAVLPAAPSPTDRVTLTVEYDGVAIWKESRWYALRDTLNWYPHVGEVDRATYEATFHWPRRLELLAPGHRIEGGEKGGLQWARRRLDLPTFGYTFELGKFSFEQRLVGHVAVTLAFDPSGRELNKDSRKEIGDTVAESLEYFETAFGPYPLDELTVSTIPRDFSQSMLGFITLSDLMMLDDSFWIQILGLEDRRTVIAHEVAHQWWGHRVTWASDRDVWLSEAMASYSALLYRDEKIEPATGKKIDRKNRREDVLVGPTSGWQAALTRTLPDERSIDSIGPVVLGSRLFSSRTSRAYEPIVYKKGAVILDMLARSLGEDNFPKVLHEVVRAVKGNLLSTQEFFDLIERITETDLDAFVSRFVFGTGLPEVYYSYQYKKEGEGKWRVQGEARIETPYRFRYRAVPMGNGFDVARERLDTIRDLSGLALVVPVQVSFYDPARDEAKRRKESPEANSTLKGRMVFRGERVPIDIPIDYEPRRFWLDHDQRVYGRFFDENRQPKGALCHRGNDLSASGQNDEAVKMLNQALSAEVWSGDPSDKPSNLELASRSRLFDGRAHLALARIALDRGKLDEAASELEKAKKGLRSVIGGWLAEELRVVEARLDVRRGDYDRAFKRLNKALLKREDIDSTEGFVLLAIAAQKTGHAEELKKAKDAVKESGSDLSALAN
;
A
#
# COMPACT_ATOMS: atom_id res chain seq x y z
N MET A 1 21.22 -24.01 -23.03
CA MET A 1 22.61 -23.82 -23.48
C MET A 1 22.61 -23.03 -24.78
N ARG A 2 22.86 -21.74 -24.72
CA ARG A 2 23.49 -20.92 -25.77
C ARG A 2 23.79 -19.58 -25.14
N ARG A 3 25.06 -19.33 -24.87
CA ARG A 3 25.60 -18.10 -24.31
C ARG A 3 25.49 -16.99 -25.39
N ILE A 4 24.92 -15.85 -25.00
CA ILE A 4 25.07 -14.58 -25.73
C ILE A 4 25.86 -13.67 -24.83
N THR A 5 27.05 -13.31 -25.27
CA THR A 5 28.00 -12.44 -24.58
C THR A 5 27.64 -10.98 -24.94
N PRO A 6 27.47 -10.07 -23.98
CA PRO A 6 27.44 -8.65 -24.26
C PRO A 6 28.87 -8.10 -24.32
N ILE A 7 29.18 -7.40 -25.41
CA ILE A 7 30.41 -6.64 -25.57
C ILE A 7 30.29 -5.33 -24.82
N ALA A 8 31.00 -5.24 -23.69
CA ALA A 8 31.18 -3.98 -22.98
C ALA A 8 32.41 -3.26 -23.57
N PHE A 9 32.22 -2.06 -24.09
CA PHE A 9 33.31 -1.15 -24.45
C PHE A 9 33.57 -0.25 -23.21
N LEU A 10 34.59 -0.61 -22.45
CA LEU A 10 35.24 0.27 -21.49
C LEU A 10 36.44 0.89 -22.19
N LEU A 11 36.39 2.18 -22.51
CA LEU A 11 37.57 2.97 -22.85
C LEU A 11 38.00 3.73 -21.59
N ALA A 12 38.96 3.18 -20.86
CA ALA A 12 39.74 3.93 -19.89
C ALA A 12 40.89 4.62 -20.65
N LEU A 13 40.78 5.92 -20.87
CA LEU A 13 41.88 6.74 -21.36
C LEU A 13 42.59 7.39 -20.14
N ALA A 14 43.75 6.86 -19.80
CA ALA A 14 44.69 7.52 -18.96
C ALA A 14 45.33 8.67 -19.77
N LEU A 15 45.16 9.93 -19.34
CA LEU A 15 45.86 11.09 -19.86
C LEU A 15 46.92 11.52 -18.83
N PRO A 16 48.08 11.93 -19.31
CA PRO A 16 49.20 12.36 -18.42
C PRO A 16 48.91 13.71 -17.78
N SER A 17 49.32 13.83 -16.53
CA SER A 17 49.31 15.06 -15.73
C SER A 17 50.21 16.12 -16.35
N SER A 18 49.61 17.10 -17.04
CA SER A 18 50.24 18.40 -17.27
C SER A 18 49.43 19.44 -16.50
N ALA A 19 50.04 20.01 -15.49
CA ALA A 19 49.49 21.09 -14.70
C ALA A 19 49.29 22.35 -15.57
N LEU A 20 48.09 22.52 -16.11
CA LEU A 20 47.54 23.82 -16.38
C LEU A 20 46.90 24.31 -15.10
N LEU A 21 47.33 25.46 -14.61
CA LEU A 21 46.59 26.27 -13.65
C LEU A 21 45.27 26.68 -14.30
N ALA A 22 44.27 25.75 -14.17
CA ALA A 22 42.90 26.10 -14.48
C ALA A 22 42.44 27.13 -13.45
N GLN A 23 42.07 28.30 -13.90
CA GLN A 23 41.26 29.24 -13.13
C GLN A 23 40.08 28.42 -12.57
N THR A 24 39.93 28.39 -11.26
CA THR A 24 38.76 27.82 -10.60
C THR A 24 37.54 28.46 -11.27
N PRO A 25 36.64 27.69 -11.89
CA PRO A 25 35.47 28.31 -12.49
C PRO A 25 34.75 29.10 -11.41
N ALA A 26 34.33 30.31 -11.73
CA ALA A 26 33.60 31.16 -10.81
C ALA A 26 32.37 30.40 -10.35
N VAL A 27 32.20 30.27 -9.05
CA VAL A 27 31.03 29.60 -8.46
C VAL A 27 29.78 30.32 -8.98
N PRO A 28 28.84 29.63 -9.63
CA PRO A 28 27.64 30.27 -10.15
C PRO A 28 26.84 30.95 -9.03
N ASP A 29 26.36 32.18 -9.30
CA ASP A 29 25.50 32.89 -8.37
C ASP A 29 24.11 32.19 -8.31
N PRO A 30 23.70 31.63 -7.16
CA PRO A 30 22.45 30.92 -7.04
C PRO A 30 21.21 31.75 -7.45
N LYS A 31 21.21 33.06 -7.12
CA LYS A 31 20.08 33.95 -7.46
C LYS A 31 20.02 34.26 -8.96
N ALA A 32 21.17 34.40 -9.61
CA ALA A 32 21.22 34.59 -11.06
C ALA A 32 20.69 33.35 -11.79
N LEU A 33 21.05 32.13 -11.33
CA LEU A 33 20.55 30.90 -11.90
C LEU A 33 19.01 30.74 -11.73
N LEU A 34 18.47 31.12 -10.58
CA LEU A 34 16.99 31.12 -10.38
C LEU A 34 16.31 32.10 -11.35
N ALA A 35 16.88 33.27 -11.53
CA ALA A 35 16.35 34.24 -12.49
C ALA A 35 16.41 33.69 -13.94
N GLU A 36 17.44 32.92 -14.30
CA GLU A 36 17.52 32.24 -15.60
C GLU A 36 16.44 31.17 -15.73
N ILE A 37 16.16 30.35 -14.67
CA ILE A 37 15.11 29.36 -14.64
C ILE A 37 13.72 30.00 -14.82
N ASP A 38 13.47 31.12 -14.13
CA ASP A 38 12.20 31.84 -14.22
C ASP A 38 12.00 32.48 -15.60
N ALA A 39 13.06 33.04 -16.17
CA ALA A 39 13.07 33.64 -17.50
C ALA A 39 13.13 32.60 -18.62
N SER A 40 13.22 31.29 -18.29
CA SER A 40 13.41 30.27 -19.30
C SER A 40 12.28 30.29 -20.35
N ALA A 41 12.67 30.27 -21.63
CA ALA A 41 11.81 30.37 -22.79
C ALA A 41 12.30 29.45 -23.92
N LEU A 42 11.37 29.00 -24.73
CA LEU A 42 11.69 28.20 -25.92
C LEU A 42 12.54 29.01 -26.91
N GLN A 43 13.45 28.32 -27.60
CA GLN A 43 14.28 28.83 -28.67
C GLN A 43 13.95 28.18 -30.00
N PRO A 44 12.82 28.54 -30.66
CA PRO A 44 12.33 27.88 -31.88
C PRO A 44 13.35 27.97 -33.03
N GLU A 45 14.15 29.05 -33.05
CA GLU A 45 15.20 29.29 -34.05
C GLU A 45 16.37 28.31 -33.92
N LYS A 46 16.51 27.61 -32.81
CA LYS A 46 17.54 26.59 -32.57
C LYS A 46 16.99 25.16 -32.67
N ALA A 47 15.80 24.99 -33.20
CA ALA A 47 15.20 23.66 -33.37
C ALA A 47 16.04 22.76 -34.27
N VAL A 48 16.03 21.47 -33.95
CA VAL A 48 16.74 20.43 -34.71
C VAL A 48 15.81 19.32 -35.15
N THR A 49 16.20 18.61 -36.24
CA THR A 49 15.45 17.45 -36.75
C THR A 49 16.06 16.15 -36.26
N LEU A 50 15.25 15.30 -35.69
CA LEU A 50 15.61 13.94 -35.29
C LEU A 50 15.08 12.92 -36.29
N LYS A 51 15.90 11.92 -36.66
CA LYS A 51 15.53 10.82 -37.57
C LYS A 51 15.82 9.49 -36.90
N LYS A 52 14.78 8.91 -36.29
CA LYS A 52 14.83 7.62 -35.56
C LYS A 52 15.97 7.55 -34.54
N VAL A 53 16.09 8.57 -33.72
CA VAL A 53 17.13 8.64 -32.69
C VAL A 53 16.69 7.79 -31.50
N LYS A 54 17.56 6.88 -31.05
CA LYS A 54 17.36 6.11 -29.81
C LYS A 54 18.07 6.80 -28.65
N LEU A 55 17.35 6.95 -27.54
CA LEU A 55 17.83 7.51 -26.28
C LEU A 55 17.51 6.53 -25.15
N ALA A 56 18.52 6.12 -24.40
CA ALA A 56 18.31 5.34 -23.18
C ALA A 56 18.14 6.30 -21.98
N ALA A 57 17.12 6.08 -21.17
CA ALA A 57 16.85 6.84 -19.96
C ALA A 57 16.47 5.89 -18.84
N GLY A 58 17.38 5.57 -17.94
CA GLY A 58 17.15 4.59 -16.88
C GLY A 58 16.76 3.21 -17.44
N LEU A 59 15.53 2.77 -17.14
CA LEU A 59 14.97 1.50 -17.66
C LEU A 59 14.29 1.66 -19.03
N ALA A 60 13.99 2.89 -19.45
CA ALA A 60 13.27 3.15 -20.69
C ALA A 60 14.19 3.35 -21.88
N THR A 61 13.68 2.98 -23.06
CA THR A 61 14.25 3.33 -24.37
C THR A 61 13.27 4.22 -25.12
N LEU A 62 13.73 5.42 -25.51
CA LEU A 62 12.97 6.33 -26.33
C LEU A 62 13.42 6.23 -27.79
N THR A 63 12.48 6.20 -28.72
CA THR A 63 12.75 6.33 -30.16
C THR A 63 12.06 7.61 -30.64
N LEU A 64 12.84 8.55 -31.21
CA LEU A 64 12.37 9.89 -31.56
C LEU A 64 12.56 10.16 -33.05
N GLU A 65 11.50 10.55 -33.72
CA GLU A 65 11.51 11.02 -35.12
C GLU A 65 10.66 12.29 -35.23
N GLY A 66 11.28 13.47 -35.45
CA GLY A 66 10.55 14.73 -35.44
C GLY A 66 11.43 15.94 -35.17
N LYS A 67 10.86 16.94 -34.57
CA LYS A 67 11.53 18.21 -34.21
C LYS A 67 11.77 18.33 -32.72
N LEU A 68 12.96 18.75 -32.35
CA LEU A 68 13.36 19.00 -30.98
C LEU A 68 13.71 20.46 -30.80
N ILE A 69 13.11 21.14 -29.84
CA ILE A 69 13.24 22.59 -29.62
C ILE A 69 13.87 22.79 -28.24
N PRO A 70 15.05 23.41 -28.13
CA PRO A 70 15.65 23.70 -26.84
C PRO A 70 14.94 24.85 -26.13
N VAL A 71 15.00 24.82 -24.82
CA VAL A 71 14.70 25.93 -23.93
C VAL A 71 15.99 26.73 -23.70
N SER A 72 15.88 27.99 -23.31
CA SER A 72 17.04 28.82 -22.98
C SER A 72 17.94 28.15 -21.95
N PRO A 73 19.27 28.24 -22.10
CA PRO A 73 20.19 27.61 -21.16
C PRO A 73 20.06 28.21 -19.75
N VAL A 74 20.31 27.35 -18.77
CA VAL A 74 20.47 27.73 -17.37
C VAL A 74 21.88 27.34 -16.95
N GLY A 75 22.65 28.30 -16.42
CA GLY A 75 24.07 28.08 -16.12
C GLY A 75 24.87 27.73 -17.38
N GLY A 76 24.51 28.30 -18.55
CA GLY A 76 25.16 28.05 -19.81
C GLY A 76 24.84 26.74 -20.51
N GLN A 77 23.98 25.88 -19.93
CA GLN A 77 23.62 24.56 -20.45
C GLN A 77 22.10 24.42 -20.69
N VAL A 78 21.72 23.76 -21.79
CA VAL A 78 20.33 23.44 -22.11
C VAL A 78 19.92 22.23 -21.26
N ARG A 79 18.88 22.38 -20.45
CA ARG A 79 18.35 21.34 -19.56
C ARG A 79 16.95 20.89 -19.91
N GLU A 80 16.18 21.73 -20.59
CA GLU A 80 14.82 21.40 -20.99
C GLU A 80 14.70 21.43 -22.51
N LEU A 81 13.96 20.45 -23.06
CA LEU A 81 13.74 20.27 -24.50
C LEU A 81 12.26 19.97 -24.74
N VAL A 82 11.68 20.52 -25.79
CA VAL A 82 10.32 20.18 -26.23
C VAL A 82 10.39 19.38 -27.54
N PHE A 83 9.73 18.26 -27.59
CA PHE A 83 9.67 17.37 -28.75
C PHE A 83 8.29 17.36 -29.40
N PHE A 84 8.28 17.34 -30.71
CA PHE A 84 7.11 17.09 -31.54
C PHE A 84 7.46 16.12 -32.67
N GLY A 85 6.62 15.11 -32.89
CA GLY A 85 6.83 14.14 -33.97
C GLY A 85 6.26 12.77 -33.64
N GLN A 86 6.91 11.73 -34.13
CA GLN A 86 6.59 10.34 -33.81
C GLN A 86 7.59 9.86 -32.77
N GLY A 87 7.14 9.79 -31.55
CA GLY A 87 7.90 9.24 -30.43
C GLY A 87 7.36 7.90 -30.00
N ARG A 88 8.23 7.06 -29.45
CA ARG A 88 7.86 5.80 -28.78
C ARG A 88 8.68 5.62 -27.53
N ILE A 89 8.04 5.24 -26.44
CA ILE A 89 8.69 4.84 -25.19
C ILE A 89 8.45 3.35 -24.97
N GLU A 90 9.53 2.60 -24.76
CA GLU A 90 9.52 1.19 -24.42
C GLU A 90 10.14 1.04 -23.02
N LEU A 91 9.38 0.51 -22.07
CA LEU A 91 9.80 0.32 -20.69
C LEU A 91 9.35 -1.07 -20.22
N PRO A 92 10.27 -2.05 -20.15
CA PRO A 92 9.97 -3.35 -19.55
C PRO A 92 9.81 -3.21 -18.05
N ALA A 93 8.93 -4.01 -17.46
CA ALA A 93 8.88 -4.11 -16.00
C ALA A 93 10.18 -4.74 -15.47
N PRO A 94 10.76 -4.19 -14.39
CA PRO A 94 11.98 -4.72 -13.80
C PRO A 94 11.76 -6.05 -13.04
N ASP A 95 10.54 -6.31 -12.58
CA ASP A 95 10.14 -7.51 -11.84
C ASP A 95 8.62 -7.76 -11.98
N GLU A 96 8.14 -8.84 -11.35
CA GLU A 96 6.73 -9.25 -11.43
C GLU A 96 5.79 -8.31 -10.65
N VAL A 97 6.26 -7.66 -9.58
CA VAL A 97 5.49 -6.68 -8.81
C VAL A 97 5.16 -5.48 -9.70
N GLU A 98 6.18 -4.96 -10.35
CA GLU A 98 6.02 -3.81 -11.25
C GLU A 98 5.24 -4.18 -12.53
N ALA A 99 5.40 -5.41 -13.04
CA ALA A 99 4.58 -5.91 -14.13
C ALA A 99 3.09 -5.94 -13.75
N GLY A 100 2.78 -6.38 -12.55
CA GLY A 100 1.41 -6.38 -12.01
C GLY A 100 0.84 -4.98 -11.84
N GLN A 101 1.66 -4.01 -11.38
CA GLN A 101 1.23 -2.62 -11.23
C GLN A 101 1.01 -1.95 -12.59
N LEU A 102 1.93 -2.14 -13.55
CA LEU A 102 1.72 -1.66 -14.91
C LEU A 102 0.43 -2.23 -15.50
N GLU A 103 0.19 -3.53 -15.34
CA GLU A 103 -1.03 -4.16 -15.82
C GLU A 103 -2.28 -3.61 -15.13
N LEU A 104 -2.22 -3.28 -13.82
CA LEU A 104 -3.30 -2.63 -13.09
C LEU A 104 -3.70 -1.30 -13.71
N PHE A 105 -2.72 -0.43 -14.00
CA PHE A 105 -2.97 0.93 -14.46
C PHE A 105 -3.09 1.07 -15.98
N THR A 106 -2.39 0.22 -16.74
CA THR A 106 -2.23 0.39 -18.19
C THR A 106 -2.81 -0.76 -19.02
N GLY A 107 -3.22 -1.84 -18.36
CA GLY A 107 -3.73 -3.05 -19.03
C GLY A 107 -2.64 -3.91 -19.67
N ALA A 108 -1.34 -3.58 -19.49
CA ALA A 108 -0.21 -4.34 -20.03
C ALA A 108 0.93 -4.43 -19.00
N PRO A 109 1.68 -5.55 -18.95
CA PRO A 109 2.77 -5.75 -17.98
C PRO A 109 4.06 -4.98 -18.31
N ALA A 110 4.04 -4.17 -19.35
CA ALA A 110 5.15 -3.31 -19.81
C ALA A 110 4.58 -2.11 -20.54
N ILE A 111 5.34 -1.03 -20.63
CA ILE A 111 4.98 0.12 -21.44
C ILE A 111 5.58 -0.03 -22.83
N ASP A 112 4.72 0.13 -23.81
CA ASP A 112 5.04 0.33 -25.22
C ASP A 112 4.03 1.35 -25.73
N GLU A 113 4.41 2.64 -25.69
CA GLU A 113 3.51 3.75 -25.97
C GLU A 113 4.07 4.66 -27.03
N SER A 114 3.24 4.97 -28.03
CA SER A 114 3.53 6.03 -29.01
C SER A 114 3.06 7.39 -28.47
N PHE A 115 3.84 8.44 -28.73
CA PHE A 115 3.50 9.80 -28.34
C PHE A 115 3.84 10.79 -29.45
N ASP A 116 3.12 11.88 -29.51
CA ASP A 116 3.30 12.91 -30.53
C ASP A 116 3.99 14.18 -30.01
N GLN A 117 4.05 14.35 -28.69
CA GLN A 117 4.75 15.44 -28.03
C GLN A 117 5.29 15.02 -26.66
N ALA A 118 6.40 15.64 -26.26
CA ALA A 118 6.98 15.49 -24.94
C ALA A 118 7.76 16.73 -24.51
N VAL A 119 7.92 16.89 -23.18
CA VAL A 119 8.89 17.79 -22.58
C VAL A 119 9.90 16.96 -21.83
N PHE A 120 11.16 17.13 -22.12
CA PHE A 120 12.26 16.43 -21.47
C PHE A 120 13.06 17.39 -20.59
N VAL A 121 13.44 16.91 -19.42
CA VAL A 121 14.39 17.55 -18.51
C VAL A 121 15.58 16.63 -18.35
N PHE A 122 16.76 17.17 -18.43
CA PHE A 122 18.02 16.44 -18.24
C PHE A 122 18.85 17.14 -17.16
N GLY A 123 19.48 16.35 -16.31
CA GLY A 123 20.63 16.79 -15.56
C GLY A 123 21.87 17.00 -16.45
N LEU A 124 23.03 17.09 -15.84
CA LEU A 124 24.30 17.27 -16.58
C LEU A 124 24.58 16.04 -17.46
N ASP A 125 24.14 16.09 -18.73
CA ASP A 125 24.26 14.97 -19.66
C ASP A 125 24.82 15.43 -21.04
N ARG A 126 25.83 14.71 -21.50
CA ARG A 126 26.37 14.83 -22.86
C ARG A 126 25.36 14.44 -23.95
N ALA A 127 24.31 13.72 -23.61
CA ALA A 127 23.26 13.32 -24.54
C ALA A 127 22.56 14.56 -25.15
N VAL A 128 22.29 15.58 -24.36
CA VAL A 128 21.66 16.83 -24.83
C VAL A 128 22.50 17.51 -25.89
N GLU A 129 23.81 17.64 -25.65
CA GLU A 129 24.71 18.23 -26.64
C GLU A 129 24.72 17.43 -27.97
N ALA A 130 24.69 16.11 -27.87
CA ALA A 130 24.66 15.23 -29.06
C ALA A 130 23.33 15.36 -29.83
N LEU A 131 22.23 15.54 -29.13
CA LEU A 131 20.90 15.78 -29.73
C LEU A 131 20.87 17.14 -30.46
N LEU A 132 21.43 18.20 -29.87
CA LEU A 132 21.39 19.53 -30.43
C LEU A 132 22.41 19.75 -31.62
N LYS A 133 23.34 18.83 -31.82
CA LYS A 133 24.26 18.83 -33.00
C LYS A 133 23.62 18.27 -34.28
N ARG A 134 22.32 17.91 -34.25
CA ARG A 134 21.57 17.39 -35.40
C ARG A 134 21.22 18.53 -36.39
N PRO A 135 20.79 18.19 -37.61
CA PRO A 135 20.44 19.21 -38.61
C PRO A 135 19.34 20.16 -38.11
N ALA A 136 19.51 21.44 -38.43
CA ALA A 136 18.52 22.47 -38.05
C ALA A 136 17.12 22.14 -38.63
N ALA A 137 16.10 22.48 -37.84
CA ALA A 137 14.68 22.36 -38.24
C ALA A 137 14.06 23.76 -38.37
N THR A 138 13.20 23.96 -39.33
CA THR A 138 12.35 25.13 -39.42
C THR A 138 10.98 24.79 -38.89
N LEU A 139 10.44 25.64 -38.03
CA LEU A 139 9.07 25.53 -37.49
C LEU A 139 8.17 26.51 -38.23
N ASP A 140 6.98 26.07 -38.57
CA ASP A 140 5.92 26.99 -38.98
C ASP A 140 5.26 27.71 -37.78
N GLU A 141 4.35 28.64 -38.05
CA GLU A 141 3.71 29.45 -36.99
C GLU A 141 2.83 28.59 -36.07
N ALA A 142 2.14 27.58 -36.62
CA ALA A 142 1.28 26.67 -35.86
C ALA A 142 2.09 25.78 -34.94
N GLU A 143 3.20 25.21 -35.43
CA GLU A 143 4.15 24.41 -34.66
C GLU A 143 4.79 25.25 -33.55
N THR A 144 5.19 26.50 -33.84
CA THR A 144 5.78 27.41 -32.85
C THR A 144 4.77 27.74 -31.75
N LYS A 145 3.51 28.01 -32.12
CA LYS A 145 2.43 28.26 -31.16
C LYS A 145 2.18 27.04 -30.25
N ARG A 146 2.05 25.87 -30.86
CA ARG A 146 1.86 24.59 -30.14
C ARG A 146 3.02 24.34 -29.15
N ALA A 147 4.24 24.56 -29.58
CA ALA A 147 5.42 24.40 -28.73
C ALA A 147 5.40 25.31 -27.50
N ARG A 148 5.03 26.60 -27.70
CA ARG A 148 4.90 27.55 -26.60
C ARG A 148 3.78 27.16 -25.61
N GLU A 149 2.64 26.69 -26.11
CA GLU A 149 1.52 26.24 -25.29
C GLU A 149 1.92 24.99 -24.46
N THR A 150 2.58 24.00 -25.09
CA THR A 150 3.06 22.79 -24.41
C THR A 150 4.04 23.15 -23.29
N TYR A 151 5.03 24.01 -23.56
CA TYR A 151 5.99 24.41 -22.54
C TYR A 151 5.35 25.26 -21.44
N ALA A 152 4.42 26.14 -21.77
CA ALA A 152 3.69 26.96 -20.79
C ALA A 152 2.81 26.09 -19.87
N ASN A 153 2.19 25.03 -20.40
CA ASN A 153 1.44 24.07 -19.62
C ASN A 153 2.36 23.26 -18.69
N TRP A 154 3.53 22.83 -19.18
CA TRP A 154 4.54 22.18 -18.36
C TRP A 154 5.02 23.04 -17.20
N LYS A 155 5.33 24.33 -17.46
CA LYS A 155 5.79 25.26 -16.40
C LYS A 155 4.75 25.45 -15.28
N LYS A 156 3.47 25.29 -15.57
CA LYS A 156 2.36 25.48 -14.62
C LYS A 156 1.76 24.16 -14.15
N GLY A 157 2.22 23.04 -14.67
CA GLY A 157 1.68 21.72 -14.34
C GLY A 157 2.02 21.32 -12.90
N PRO A 158 1.08 20.67 -12.20
CA PRO A 158 1.30 20.19 -10.84
C PRO A 158 2.45 19.19 -10.74
N GLU A 159 2.71 18.44 -11.80
CA GLU A 159 3.78 17.44 -11.84
C GLU A 159 5.18 18.06 -11.66
N ARG A 160 5.37 19.26 -12.21
CA ARG A 160 6.65 19.98 -12.08
C ARG A 160 6.95 20.38 -10.65
N GLU A 161 5.94 20.75 -9.90
CA GLU A 161 6.04 21.11 -8.49
C GLU A 161 6.14 19.89 -7.60
N LEU A 162 5.30 18.87 -7.84
CA LEU A 162 5.27 17.63 -7.07
C LEU A 162 6.63 16.91 -7.06
N LEU A 163 7.36 16.97 -8.17
CA LEU A 163 8.66 16.32 -8.34
C LEU A 163 9.83 17.28 -8.13
N ASP A 164 9.60 18.48 -7.63
CA ASP A 164 10.60 19.55 -7.46
C ASP A 164 11.60 19.69 -8.63
N ILE A 165 11.08 19.60 -9.86
CA ILE A 165 11.91 19.73 -11.08
C ILE A 165 12.68 21.05 -11.11
N ARG A 166 12.13 22.11 -10.52
CA ARG A 166 12.77 23.42 -10.43
C ARG A 166 14.00 23.37 -9.52
N GLY A 167 13.87 22.76 -8.35
CA GLY A 167 14.97 22.55 -7.43
C GLY A 167 16.06 21.64 -8.02
N ALA A 168 15.65 20.58 -8.72
CA ALA A 168 16.57 19.68 -9.41
C ALA A 168 17.39 20.38 -10.50
N ILE A 169 16.75 21.20 -11.36
CA ILE A 169 17.45 22.02 -12.38
C ILE A 169 18.41 23.01 -11.72
N TRP A 170 18.00 23.63 -10.63
CA TRP A 170 18.82 24.58 -9.90
C TRP A 170 20.04 23.92 -9.28
N SER A 171 19.88 22.81 -8.61
CA SER A 171 20.95 22.02 -8.02
C SER A 171 21.95 21.53 -9.06
N ASP A 172 21.44 21.00 -10.19
CA ASP A 172 22.29 20.60 -11.31
C ASP A 172 23.07 21.79 -11.91
N ALA A 173 22.42 22.95 -12.03
CA ALA A 173 23.08 24.18 -12.56
C ALA A 173 24.16 24.73 -11.60
N LEU A 174 24.09 24.44 -10.32
CA LEU A 174 25.12 24.73 -9.33
C LEU A 174 26.34 23.82 -9.42
N GLY A 175 26.30 22.81 -10.27
CA GLY A 175 27.39 21.86 -10.49
C GLY A 175 27.44 20.74 -9.48
N ASP A 176 26.33 20.46 -8.76
CA ASP A 176 26.25 19.40 -7.78
C ASP A 176 26.23 18.03 -8.47
N ALA A 177 27.17 17.18 -8.09
CA ALA A 177 27.39 15.88 -8.68
C ALA A 177 26.19 14.88 -8.60
N PRO A 178 25.31 14.93 -7.58
CA PRO A 178 24.24 13.96 -7.42
C PRO A 178 23.20 13.94 -8.53
N TYR A 179 22.99 15.06 -9.22
CA TYR A 179 22.01 15.16 -10.30
C TYR A 179 22.49 14.62 -11.65
N GLN A 180 23.71 14.10 -11.71
CA GLN A 180 24.17 13.38 -12.90
C GLN A 180 23.30 12.16 -13.16
N GLY A 181 22.65 12.14 -14.36
CA GLY A 181 21.71 11.08 -14.73
C GLY A 181 20.25 11.36 -14.39
N LEU A 182 19.91 12.55 -13.86
CA LEU A 182 18.52 13.00 -13.78
C LEU A 182 17.91 13.05 -15.18
N PHE A 183 16.76 12.43 -15.33
CA PHE A 183 15.92 12.52 -16.52
C PHE A 183 14.45 12.63 -16.08
N ALA A 184 13.72 13.59 -16.62
CA ALA A 184 12.27 13.61 -16.53
C ALA A 184 11.68 13.79 -17.93
N GLY A 185 10.65 13.02 -18.24
CA GLY A 185 9.91 13.13 -19.48
C GLY A 185 8.41 13.19 -19.22
N ARG A 186 7.74 14.30 -19.57
CA ARG A 186 6.28 14.38 -19.64
C ARG A 186 5.86 14.08 -21.07
N PHE A 187 5.08 13.05 -21.26
CA PHE A 187 4.66 12.52 -22.55
C PHE A 187 3.17 12.78 -22.76
N HIS A 188 2.79 13.10 -23.98
CA HIS A 188 1.42 13.03 -24.45
C HIS A 188 1.24 11.74 -25.24
N GLY A 189 0.88 10.66 -24.52
CA GLY A 189 0.68 9.33 -25.09
C GLY A 189 -0.61 9.27 -25.92
N LEU A 190 -0.54 8.56 -27.04
CA LEU A 190 -1.68 8.46 -27.96
C LEU A 190 -2.77 7.52 -27.44
N GLU A 191 -2.43 6.55 -26.59
CA GLU A 191 -3.37 5.60 -26.00
C GLU A 191 -3.72 5.98 -24.55
N ARG A 192 -2.71 6.38 -23.76
CA ARG A 192 -2.84 6.57 -22.31
C ARG A 192 -2.99 8.02 -21.87
N GLY A 193 -2.87 8.98 -22.80
CA GLY A 193 -2.88 10.41 -22.47
C GLY A 193 -1.59 10.86 -21.79
N ASP A 194 -1.67 11.92 -20.97
CA ASP A 194 -0.50 12.51 -20.34
C ASP A 194 0.01 11.64 -19.20
N PHE A 195 1.33 11.36 -19.18
CA PHE A 195 2.02 10.66 -18.11
C PHE A 195 3.45 11.16 -17.97
N LEU A 196 4.08 10.85 -16.86
CA LEU A 196 5.43 11.26 -16.53
C LEU A 196 6.32 10.07 -16.22
N TYR A 197 7.53 10.10 -16.75
CA TYR A 197 8.61 9.16 -16.43
C TYR A 197 9.77 9.95 -15.84
N LEU A 198 10.23 9.54 -14.66
CA LEU A 198 11.32 10.16 -13.90
C LEU A 198 12.42 9.14 -13.63
N VAL A 199 13.67 9.57 -13.79
CA VAL A 199 14.85 8.91 -13.25
C VAL A 199 15.54 9.91 -12.35
N ASP A 200 15.51 9.69 -11.04
CA ASP A 200 16.17 10.54 -10.04
C ASP A 200 17.22 9.72 -9.27
N PRO A 201 18.51 9.98 -9.46
CA PRO A 201 19.59 9.25 -8.79
C PRO A 201 19.63 9.39 -7.26
N GLN A 202 18.93 10.35 -6.69
CA GLN A 202 18.98 10.64 -5.24
C GLN A 202 17.95 9.83 -4.44
N THR A 203 16.86 9.41 -5.07
CA THR A 203 15.81 8.65 -4.40
C THR A 203 16.16 7.16 -4.30
N ASP A 204 15.61 6.46 -3.31
CA ASP A 204 15.80 5.00 -3.14
C ASP A 204 15.19 4.22 -4.31
N GLU A 205 14.06 4.67 -4.81
CA GLU A 205 13.45 4.19 -6.04
C GLU A 205 13.72 5.18 -7.16
N GLN A 206 14.89 5.03 -7.82
CA GLN A 206 15.39 6.00 -8.80
C GLN A 206 14.52 6.14 -10.04
N VAL A 207 13.67 5.16 -10.35
CA VAL A 207 12.80 5.16 -11.53
C VAL A 207 11.36 5.22 -11.10
N THR A 208 10.63 6.22 -11.57
CA THR A 208 9.19 6.37 -11.32
C THR A 208 8.45 6.64 -12.63
N LEU A 209 7.35 5.94 -12.86
CA LEU A 209 6.39 6.21 -13.94
C LEU A 209 5.02 6.38 -13.32
N GLY A 210 4.29 7.38 -13.76
CA GLY A 210 2.94 7.60 -13.23
C GLY A 210 2.16 8.69 -13.93
N GLN A 211 0.98 8.95 -13.43
CA GLN A 211 0.06 9.93 -13.95
C GLN A 211 -0.54 10.77 -12.83
N PHE A 212 -0.66 12.06 -13.04
CA PHE A 212 -1.48 12.92 -12.20
C PHE A 212 -2.94 12.81 -12.65
N VAL A 213 -3.80 12.31 -11.77
CA VAL A 213 -5.24 12.18 -12.02
C VAL A 213 -5.96 13.34 -11.33
N PRO A 214 -6.38 14.39 -12.08
CA PRO A 214 -7.14 15.48 -11.50
C PRO A 214 -8.50 14.98 -11.02
N ILE A 215 -8.98 15.48 -9.90
CA ILE A 215 -10.35 15.22 -9.45
C ILE A 215 -11.28 16.07 -10.31
N ASP A 216 -11.90 15.44 -11.30
CA ASP A 216 -12.94 16.08 -12.14
C ASP A 216 -14.24 16.19 -11.35
N ALA A 217 -14.39 17.30 -10.65
CA ALA A 217 -15.53 17.55 -9.80
C ALA A 217 -15.94 19.01 -9.86
N THR A 218 -17.24 19.26 -9.77
CA THR A 218 -17.76 20.62 -9.62
C THR A 218 -17.23 21.25 -8.32
N GLU A 219 -17.19 22.59 -8.23
CA GLU A 219 -16.76 23.28 -7.01
C GLU A 219 -17.52 22.83 -5.73
N LYS A 220 -18.75 22.38 -5.88
CA LYS A 220 -19.55 21.82 -4.78
C LYS A 220 -19.09 20.41 -4.40
N GLU A 221 -18.75 19.59 -5.39
CA GLU A 221 -18.22 18.25 -5.22
C GLU A 221 -16.79 18.30 -4.70
N LYS A 222 -15.95 19.19 -5.22
CA LYS A 222 -14.60 19.46 -4.68
C LYS A 222 -14.66 19.81 -3.20
N ARG A 223 -15.59 20.70 -2.78
CA ARG A 223 -15.80 21.00 -1.35
C ARG A 223 -16.30 19.80 -0.54
N LYS A 224 -17.06 18.89 -1.15
CA LYS A 224 -17.51 17.64 -0.52
C LYS A 224 -16.33 16.67 -0.38
N ILE A 225 -15.54 16.52 -1.43
CA ILE A 225 -14.32 15.69 -1.47
C ILE A 225 -13.29 16.24 -0.48
N ILE A 226 -13.03 17.54 -0.46
CA ILE A 226 -12.17 18.20 0.52
C ILE A 226 -12.63 17.90 1.96
N ARG A 227 -13.95 17.95 2.22
CA ARG A 227 -14.49 17.58 3.53
C ARG A 227 -14.35 16.08 3.82
N GLN A 228 -14.40 15.23 2.82
CA GLN A 228 -14.22 13.79 2.95
C GLN A 228 -12.73 13.44 3.12
N ILE A 229 -11.84 14.04 2.36
CA ILE A 229 -10.38 13.94 2.54
C ILE A 229 -9.99 14.46 3.92
N ALA A 230 -10.50 15.61 4.35
CA ALA A 230 -10.29 16.14 5.71
C ALA A 230 -10.90 15.24 6.81
N ARG A 231 -11.91 14.43 6.50
CA ARG A 231 -12.41 13.39 7.39
C ARG A 231 -11.49 12.17 7.42
N GLU A 232 -11.01 11.74 6.26
CA GLU A 232 -10.12 10.57 6.16
C GLU A 232 -8.70 10.91 6.67
N GLN A 233 -8.22 12.14 6.48
CA GLN A 233 -7.01 12.65 7.16
C GLN A 233 -7.19 12.69 8.67
N ARG A 234 -8.37 13.14 9.15
CA ARG A 234 -8.73 13.08 10.57
C ARG A 234 -8.82 11.65 11.11
N ARG A 235 -8.97 10.65 10.22
CA ARG A 235 -9.00 9.22 10.55
C ARG A 235 -7.62 8.57 10.44
N GLY A 236 -6.56 9.35 10.20
CA GLY A 236 -5.21 8.81 10.00
C GLY A 236 -5.07 7.91 8.76
N ARG A 237 -6.08 7.93 7.87
CA ARG A 237 -6.11 7.07 6.67
C ARG A 237 -5.45 7.69 5.44
N LEU A 238 -5.09 8.96 5.53
CA LEU A 238 -4.41 9.70 4.46
C LEU A 238 -3.31 10.54 5.11
N ILE A 239 -2.10 10.03 5.13
CA ILE A 239 -0.90 10.77 5.53
C ILE A 239 -0.31 11.38 4.25
N GLY A 240 -0.06 12.69 4.24
CA GLY A 240 0.70 13.35 3.18
C GLY A 240 -0.08 13.83 1.94
N VAL A 241 -1.41 13.83 1.95
CA VAL A 241 -2.19 14.47 0.86
C VAL A 241 -2.34 15.97 1.17
N GLU A 242 -1.60 16.81 0.47
CA GLU A 242 -1.83 18.25 0.49
C GLU A 242 -3.14 18.57 -0.25
N LEU A 243 -4.02 19.32 0.45
CA LEU A 243 -5.38 19.65 -0.03
C LEU A 243 -5.42 20.62 -1.22
N ASP A 244 -4.29 21.22 -1.60
CA ASP A 244 -4.24 22.29 -2.59
C ASP A 244 -4.21 21.79 -4.03
N ASP A 245 -3.82 20.55 -4.26
CA ASP A 245 -3.84 19.94 -5.59
C ASP A 245 -4.98 18.93 -5.68
N LEU A 246 -6.10 19.36 -6.22
CA LEU A 246 -7.32 18.58 -6.44
C LEU A 246 -7.11 17.43 -7.44
N GLY A 247 -6.10 16.59 -7.15
CA GLY A 247 -5.74 15.44 -7.92
C GLY A 247 -4.96 14.44 -7.07
N GLN A 248 -4.73 13.27 -7.63
CA GLN A 248 -3.96 12.20 -7.02
C GLN A 248 -2.88 11.76 -8.00
N TRP A 249 -1.69 11.51 -7.48
CA TRP A 249 -0.63 10.88 -8.25
C TRP A 249 -0.77 9.37 -8.19
N ASP A 250 -0.97 8.74 -9.35
CA ASP A 250 -0.98 7.30 -9.50
C ASP A 250 0.38 6.81 -9.98
N THR A 251 1.12 6.12 -9.13
CA THR A 251 2.40 5.50 -9.48
C THR A 251 2.17 4.17 -10.18
N TRP A 252 2.44 4.13 -11.49
CA TRP A 252 2.29 2.92 -12.30
C TRP A 252 3.47 1.97 -12.16
N LEU A 253 4.68 2.53 -11.99
CA LEU A 253 5.91 1.81 -11.73
C LEU A 253 6.80 2.64 -10.82
N SER A 254 7.45 1.98 -9.87
CA SER A 254 8.53 2.54 -9.08
C SER A 254 9.59 1.46 -8.87
N SER A 255 10.86 1.77 -9.09
CA SER A 255 11.92 0.76 -8.98
C SER A 255 13.28 1.39 -8.75
N SER A 256 14.10 0.68 -7.99
CA SER A 256 15.52 0.99 -7.90
C SER A 256 16.26 0.56 -9.17
N LEU A 257 17.21 1.36 -9.63
CA LEU A 257 18.19 0.93 -10.62
C LEU A 257 19.02 -0.22 -10.02
N ARG A 258 19.56 -1.08 -10.88
CA ARG A 258 20.35 -2.23 -10.44
C ARG A 258 21.85 -1.92 -10.56
N THR A 259 22.61 -2.42 -9.59
CA THR A 259 24.06 -2.49 -9.66
C THR A 259 24.52 -3.59 -10.64
N GLN A 260 25.81 -3.66 -10.95
CA GLN A 260 26.33 -4.67 -11.89
C GLN A 260 26.12 -6.12 -11.40
N ASP A 261 26.03 -6.34 -10.11
CA ASP A 261 25.74 -7.63 -9.49
C ASP A 261 24.23 -7.90 -9.31
N GLY A 262 23.37 -7.02 -9.86
CA GLY A 262 21.92 -7.19 -9.89
C GLY A 262 21.18 -6.75 -8.64
N ARG A 263 21.87 -6.21 -7.63
CA ARG A 263 21.24 -5.70 -6.41
C ARG A 263 20.57 -4.33 -6.66
N PRO A 264 19.52 -3.98 -5.90
CA PRO A 264 18.99 -2.63 -5.90
C PRO A 264 20.10 -1.62 -5.59
N ARG A 265 20.16 -0.55 -6.37
CA ARG A 265 21.05 0.56 -6.07
C ARG A 265 20.42 1.39 -4.96
N PRO A 266 21.08 1.60 -3.82
CA PRO A 266 20.52 2.47 -2.79
C PRO A 266 20.43 3.90 -3.30
N GLY A 267 19.42 4.62 -2.87
CA GLY A 267 19.36 6.08 -2.98
C GLY A 267 20.49 6.68 -2.19
N THR A 268 20.85 7.89 -2.54
CA THR A 268 21.94 8.58 -1.88
C THR A 268 21.50 9.98 -1.50
N SER A 269 20.91 10.10 -0.30
CA SER A 269 20.69 11.43 0.28
C SER A 269 22.04 12.15 0.40
N ALA A 270 22.08 13.41 -0.01
CA ALA A 270 23.30 14.21 0.08
C ALA A 270 23.67 14.56 1.52
N PHE A 271 22.69 14.63 2.40
CA PHE A 271 22.82 14.99 3.80
C PHE A 271 21.93 14.10 4.68
N GLU A 272 22.46 13.69 5.82
CA GLU A 272 21.71 12.97 6.86
C GLU A 272 21.62 13.83 8.12
N PRO A 273 20.43 13.99 8.74
CA PRO A 273 20.30 14.69 10.00
C PRO A 273 20.80 13.83 11.17
N GLU A 274 21.58 14.43 12.06
CA GLU A 274 22.07 13.78 13.29
C GLU A 274 21.31 14.28 14.53
N ARG A 275 20.95 15.59 14.53
CA ARG A 275 20.23 16.20 15.66
C ARG A 275 19.35 17.35 15.19
N TYR A 276 18.18 17.44 15.83
CA TYR A 276 17.30 18.60 15.79
C TYR A 276 17.28 19.30 17.14
N THR A 277 17.56 20.63 17.14
CA THR A 277 17.30 21.49 18.29
C THR A 277 16.19 22.47 17.93
N LEU A 278 15.03 22.31 18.57
CA LEU A 278 13.82 23.06 18.27
C LEU A 278 13.56 24.07 19.39
N ASP A 279 13.27 25.32 19.07
CA ASP A 279 12.76 26.33 20.00
C ASP A 279 11.42 26.83 19.45
N VAL A 280 10.33 26.47 20.11
CA VAL A 280 8.97 26.62 19.60
C VAL A 280 8.11 27.43 20.56
N THR A 281 7.55 28.52 20.09
CA THR A 281 6.59 29.33 20.82
C THR A 281 5.19 29.13 20.23
N VAL A 282 4.26 28.66 21.04
CA VAL A 282 2.84 28.62 20.70
C VAL A 282 2.21 29.98 20.99
N GLU A 283 1.60 30.61 19.97
CA GLU A 283 0.96 31.92 20.11
C GLU A 283 -0.31 31.85 20.98
N ASP A 284 -0.79 32.99 21.47
CA ASP A 284 -2.01 33.09 22.31
C ASP A 284 -3.25 32.55 21.62
N SER A 285 -3.32 32.62 20.28
CA SER A 285 -4.39 32.02 19.48
C SER A 285 -4.41 30.51 19.57
N ILE A 286 -3.25 29.89 19.91
CA ILE A 286 -2.97 28.45 20.01
C ILE A 286 -3.02 27.71 18.65
N GLU A 287 -3.34 28.35 17.55
CA GLU A 287 -3.35 27.75 16.22
C GLU A 287 -2.00 27.87 15.53
N LYS A 288 -1.27 28.94 15.85
CA LYS A 288 0.02 29.28 15.24
C LYS A 288 1.19 29.01 16.16
N ILE A 289 2.28 28.62 15.53
CA ILE A 289 3.60 28.51 16.19
C ILE A 289 4.62 29.43 15.52
N LYS A 290 5.61 29.85 16.29
CA LYS A 290 6.87 30.40 15.80
C LYS A 290 7.97 29.45 16.22
N GLY A 291 8.81 29.05 15.29
CA GLY A 291 9.85 28.08 15.53
C GLY A 291 11.21 28.53 15.03
N VAL A 292 12.24 28.08 15.73
CA VAL A 292 13.63 28.09 15.28
C VAL A 292 14.10 26.64 15.35
N ALA A 293 14.40 26.06 14.20
CA ALA A 293 14.98 24.73 14.09
C ALA A 293 16.46 24.82 13.75
N LYS A 294 17.32 24.24 14.61
CA LYS A 294 18.72 23.98 14.28
C LYS A 294 18.86 22.52 13.89
N ILE A 295 19.34 22.26 12.69
CA ILE A 295 19.49 20.93 12.11
C ILE A 295 20.98 20.67 11.94
N GLU A 296 21.51 19.72 12.70
CA GLU A 296 22.89 19.24 12.55
C GLU A 296 22.92 18.15 11.49
N LEU A 297 23.63 18.40 10.39
CA LEU A 297 23.68 17.57 9.20
C LEU A 297 25.06 16.96 9.02
N ARG A 298 25.10 15.70 8.68
CA ARG A 298 26.28 14.99 8.18
C ARG A 298 26.20 14.92 6.66
N PRO A 299 27.15 15.56 5.92
CA PRO A 299 27.25 15.38 4.50
C PRO A 299 27.60 13.91 4.17
N VAL A 300 26.92 13.31 3.22
CA VAL A 300 27.16 11.93 2.75
C VAL A 300 27.89 11.97 1.41
N LEU A 301 27.48 12.90 0.54
CA LEU A 301 28.10 13.09 -0.77
C LEU A 301 29.02 14.28 -0.77
N ALA A 302 30.22 14.10 -1.33
CA ALA A 302 31.15 15.22 -1.57
C ALA A 302 30.68 16.03 -2.78
N GLY A 303 30.92 17.37 -2.71
CA GLY A 303 30.66 18.27 -3.84
C GLY A 303 29.23 18.79 -3.93
N VAL A 304 28.35 18.43 -3.01
CA VAL A 304 26.94 18.88 -2.97
C VAL A 304 26.81 20.12 -2.09
N ARG A 305 26.14 21.15 -2.63
CA ARG A 305 25.88 22.44 -1.93
C ARG A 305 24.41 22.63 -1.60
N THR A 306 23.53 21.85 -2.18
CA THR A 306 22.08 21.98 -2.02
C THR A 306 21.58 21.05 -0.93
N VAL A 307 20.80 21.61 -0.01
CA VAL A 307 20.12 20.86 1.05
C VAL A 307 18.63 20.96 0.83
N GLU A 308 17.99 19.82 0.61
CA GLU A 308 16.53 19.72 0.55
C GLU A 308 15.97 19.64 1.97
N ILE A 309 15.04 20.53 2.27
CA ILE A 309 14.34 20.64 3.55
C ILE A 309 12.85 20.56 3.27
N ARG A 310 12.13 19.76 4.02
CA ARG A 310 10.67 19.64 3.90
C ARG A 310 9.97 20.45 4.99
N LEU A 311 8.99 21.24 4.58
CA LEU A 311 8.10 21.99 5.46
C LEU A 311 6.84 22.37 4.68
N PRO A 312 5.61 22.00 5.13
CA PRO A 312 4.38 22.33 4.45
C PRO A 312 4.20 23.81 4.11
N ARG A 313 3.41 24.12 3.08
CA ARG A 313 3.13 25.47 2.61
C ARG A 313 2.46 26.38 3.65
N ASP A 314 1.75 25.80 4.62
CA ASP A 314 1.12 26.51 5.72
C ASP A 314 2.13 27.22 6.63
N PHE A 315 3.42 26.94 6.44
CA PHE A 315 4.51 27.57 7.16
C PHE A 315 5.29 28.56 6.28
N GLU A 316 5.49 29.77 6.79
CA GLU A 316 6.38 30.75 6.20
C GLU A 316 7.80 30.55 6.74
N VAL A 317 8.80 30.46 5.85
CA VAL A 317 10.23 30.44 6.21
C VAL A 317 10.78 31.85 6.13
N ARG A 318 11.22 32.37 7.25
CA ARG A 318 11.77 33.75 7.36
C ARG A 318 13.23 33.82 6.97
N SER A 319 14.00 32.83 7.37
CA SER A 319 15.42 32.75 7.04
C SER A 319 15.97 31.35 7.23
N ILE A 320 17.00 31.02 6.41
CA ILE A 320 17.85 29.85 6.57
C ILE A 320 19.28 30.33 6.66
N ARG A 321 20.03 29.91 7.69
CA ARG A 321 21.43 30.33 7.93
C ARG A 321 22.32 29.15 8.29
N VAL A 322 23.60 29.25 7.99
CA VAL A 322 24.59 28.31 8.53
C VAL A 322 25.00 28.75 9.94
N GLY A 323 24.93 27.89 10.94
CA GLY A 323 25.36 28.11 12.31
C GLY A 323 24.56 29.16 13.11
N GLY A 324 23.50 29.74 12.55
CA GLY A 324 22.66 30.73 13.21
C GLY A 324 23.16 32.17 13.15
N THR A 325 24.34 32.41 12.62
CA THR A 325 24.94 33.72 12.40
C THR A 325 25.38 33.88 10.93
N GLY A 326 25.48 35.09 10.46
CA GLY A 326 25.82 35.37 9.06
C GLY A 326 24.60 35.70 8.19
N ASP A 327 24.85 35.87 6.90
CA ASP A 327 23.82 36.21 5.93
C ASP A 327 22.85 35.03 5.68
N PRO A 328 21.56 35.30 5.41
CA PRO A 328 20.62 34.27 5.00
C PRO A 328 21.07 33.57 3.71
N LEU A 329 20.97 32.25 3.70
CA LEU A 329 21.22 31.45 2.51
C LEU A 329 20.18 31.76 1.42
N PRO A 330 20.56 31.70 0.14
CA PRO A 330 19.58 31.58 -0.93
C PRO A 330 18.81 30.29 -0.76
N PHE A 331 17.50 30.37 -0.84
CA PHE A 331 16.63 29.17 -0.89
C PHE A 331 15.46 29.41 -1.81
N GLU A 332 14.91 28.32 -2.30
CA GLU A 332 13.71 28.29 -3.14
C GLU A 332 12.70 27.32 -2.55
N ARG A 333 11.42 27.61 -2.73
CA ARG A 333 10.33 26.73 -2.31
C ARG A 333 9.58 26.20 -3.52
N SER A 334 9.42 24.88 -3.57
CA SER A 334 8.56 24.18 -4.51
C SER A 334 7.64 23.28 -3.69
N GLY A 335 6.38 23.67 -3.53
CA GLY A 335 5.46 22.96 -2.66
C GLY A 335 5.89 22.92 -1.20
N ALA A 336 5.98 21.70 -0.66
CA ALA A 336 6.51 21.44 0.67
C ALA A 336 8.03 21.35 0.71
N SER A 337 8.71 21.25 -0.43
CA SER A 337 10.17 21.19 -0.54
C SER A 337 10.79 22.58 -0.54
N LEU A 338 11.90 22.74 0.14
CA LEU A 338 12.74 23.93 0.22
C LEU A 338 14.18 23.52 -0.13
N THR A 339 14.70 24.03 -1.22
CA THR A 339 16.10 23.81 -1.60
C THR A 339 16.95 25.00 -1.13
N ALA A 340 17.83 24.79 -0.16
CA ALA A 340 18.75 25.81 0.33
C ALA A 340 20.17 25.59 -0.20
N VAL A 341 20.90 26.68 -0.53
CA VAL A 341 22.25 26.60 -1.12
C VAL A 341 23.30 27.04 -0.13
N LEU A 342 24.20 26.11 0.23
CA LEU A 342 25.38 26.40 1.08
C LEU A 342 26.41 27.28 0.35
N PRO A 343 27.20 28.09 1.08
CA PRO A 343 28.25 28.90 0.49
C PRO A 343 29.34 28.10 -0.24
N ALA A 344 29.62 26.90 0.28
CA ALA A 344 30.56 25.94 -0.31
C ALA A 344 30.08 24.51 -0.05
N ALA A 345 30.49 23.58 -0.91
CA ALA A 345 30.19 22.15 -0.70
C ALA A 345 31.01 21.62 0.49
N PRO A 346 30.38 21.05 1.52
CA PRO A 346 31.10 20.48 2.65
C PRO A 346 31.72 19.11 2.28
N SER A 347 32.77 18.74 3.00
CA SER A 347 33.32 17.38 2.94
C SER A 347 32.48 16.41 3.76
N PRO A 348 32.44 15.09 3.43
CA PRO A 348 31.78 14.08 4.24
C PRO A 348 32.28 13.99 5.70
N THR A 349 33.43 14.54 6.01
CA THR A 349 33.99 14.64 7.37
C THR A 349 33.52 15.86 8.14
N ASP A 350 32.90 16.82 7.46
CA ASP A 350 32.41 18.05 8.09
C ASP A 350 31.07 17.82 8.81
N ARG A 351 30.64 18.83 9.55
CA ARG A 351 29.29 18.95 10.10
C ARG A 351 28.73 20.31 9.71
N VAL A 352 27.49 20.28 9.23
CA VAL A 352 26.79 21.51 8.83
C VAL A 352 25.62 21.71 9.76
N THR A 353 25.53 22.88 10.39
CA THR A 353 24.34 23.22 11.18
C THR A 353 23.54 24.26 10.40
N LEU A 354 22.33 23.94 10.03
CA LEU A 354 21.37 24.89 9.50
C LEU A 354 20.47 25.41 10.63
N THR A 355 20.23 26.72 10.60
CA THR A 355 19.24 27.37 11.46
C THR A 355 18.13 27.91 10.57
N VAL A 356 16.91 27.39 10.76
CA VAL A 356 15.68 27.74 10.02
C VAL A 356 14.73 28.46 10.95
N GLU A 357 14.37 29.71 10.63
CA GLU A 357 13.33 30.47 11.33
C GLU A 357 12.03 30.37 10.53
N TYR A 358 10.96 29.92 11.18
CA TYR A 358 9.69 29.66 10.51
C TYR A 358 8.51 29.99 11.43
N ASP A 359 7.34 30.21 10.84
CA ASP A 359 6.08 30.34 11.55
C ASP A 359 4.91 29.87 10.67
N GLY A 360 3.83 29.42 11.29
CA GLY A 360 2.67 28.95 10.56
C GLY A 360 1.57 28.37 11.44
N VAL A 361 0.51 27.92 10.78
CA VAL A 361 -0.65 27.28 11.42
C VAL A 361 -0.39 25.79 11.61
N ALA A 362 0.09 25.41 12.78
CA ALA A 362 0.48 24.04 13.10
C ALA A 362 -0.56 23.29 13.91
N ILE A 363 -1.39 23.98 14.68
CA ILE A 363 -2.23 23.38 15.71
C ILE A 363 -3.69 23.46 15.28
N TRP A 364 -4.37 22.33 15.42
CA TRP A 364 -5.80 22.20 15.22
C TRP A 364 -6.49 22.17 16.59
N LYS A 365 -7.52 23.00 16.73
CA LYS A 365 -8.32 23.08 17.95
C LYS A 365 -9.61 22.31 17.76
N GLU A 366 -9.84 21.30 18.58
CA GLU A 366 -11.13 20.66 18.69
C GLU A 366 -11.57 20.58 20.15
N SER A 367 -12.68 21.26 20.45
CA SER A 367 -13.23 21.36 21.82
C SER A 367 -12.20 21.92 22.81
N ARG A 368 -11.54 21.06 23.58
CA ARG A 368 -10.54 21.41 24.61
C ARG A 368 -9.14 20.96 24.28
N TRP A 369 -8.97 20.26 23.13
CA TRP A 369 -7.75 19.68 22.65
C TRP A 369 -7.07 20.58 21.65
N TYR A 370 -5.76 20.54 21.67
CA TYR A 370 -4.89 21.26 20.77
C TYR A 370 -3.83 20.29 20.28
N ALA A 371 -4.09 19.66 19.15
CA ALA A 371 -3.20 18.69 18.52
C ALA A 371 -2.57 19.25 17.26
N LEU A 372 -1.41 18.78 16.90
CA LEU A 372 -0.79 19.12 15.62
C LEU A 372 -1.70 18.71 14.46
N ARG A 373 -1.77 19.55 13.43
CA ARG A 373 -2.49 19.23 12.19
C ARG A 373 -1.85 18.05 11.48
N ASP A 374 -0.52 18.09 11.41
CA ASP A 374 0.33 17.02 10.93
C ASP A 374 1.40 16.77 12.00
N THR A 375 1.48 15.56 12.49
CA THR A 375 2.36 15.18 13.59
C THR A 375 3.81 14.99 13.16
N LEU A 376 4.06 14.82 11.87
CA LEU A 376 5.38 14.62 11.28
C LEU A 376 5.93 15.89 10.63
N ASN A 377 5.07 16.72 10.01
CA ASN A 377 5.49 17.82 9.13
C ASN A 377 5.17 19.19 9.73
N TRP A 378 5.50 19.46 10.99
CA TRP A 378 5.26 20.75 11.67
C TRP A 378 6.54 21.54 11.94
N TYR A 379 7.69 20.98 11.63
CA TYR A 379 9.02 21.62 11.71
C TYR A 379 9.83 21.28 10.47
N PRO A 380 10.84 22.11 10.10
CA PRO A 380 11.72 21.82 8.97
C PRO A 380 12.50 20.53 9.21
N HIS A 381 12.41 19.55 8.31
CA HIS A 381 13.16 18.29 8.41
C HIS A 381 13.85 17.94 7.08
N VAL A 382 14.88 17.12 7.15
CA VAL A 382 15.64 16.59 6.02
C VAL A 382 15.36 15.10 5.93
N GLY A 383 15.13 14.58 4.71
CA GLY A 383 14.73 13.19 4.48
C GLY A 383 13.27 12.88 4.83
N GLU A 384 12.81 11.67 4.58
CA GLU A 384 11.43 11.21 4.87
C GLU A 384 11.35 10.43 6.18
N VAL A 385 12.26 9.47 6.38
CA VAL A 385 12.34 8.60 7.55
C VAL A 385 13.71 8.65 8.22
N ASP A 386 14.47 9.72 7.96
CA ASP A 386 15.79 9.88 8.54
C ASP A 386 15.71 10.05 10.06
N ARG A 387 16.57 9.35 10.73
CA ARG A 387 16.59 9.26 12.19
C ARG A 387 17.56 10.25 12.80
N ALA A 388 17.09 11.03 13.74
CA ALA A 388 17.89 11.99 14.48
C ALA A 388 17.53 12.00 15.97
N THR A 389 18.38 12.61 16.79
CA THR A 389 18.09 12.92 18.19
C THR A 389 17.40 14.28 18.28
N TYR A 390 16.62 14.51 19.34
CA TYR A 390 15.85 15.74 19.51
C TYR A 390 16.12 16.42 20.84
N GLU A 391 16.33 17.74 20.79
CA GLU A 391 16.23 18.62 21.95
C GLU A 391 15.23 19.73 21.63
N ALA A 392 14.11 19.79 22.33
CA ALA A 392 13.03 20.73 22.06
C ALA A 392 12.72 21.61 23.26
N THR A 393 12.74 22.92 23.05
CA THR A 393 12.29 23.92 24.02
C THR A 393 10.94 24.45 23.55
N PHE A 394 9.92 24.30 24.39
CA PHE A 394 8.58 24.78 24.12
C PHE A 394 8.23 25.95 25.03
N HIS A 395 7.51 26.92 24.49
CA HIS A 395 6.89 28.03 25.21
C HIS A 395 5.39 28.03 24.88
N TRP A 396 4.53 27.98 25.93
CA TRP A 396 3.08 27.87 25.70
C TRP A 396 2.24 28.64 26.75
N PRO A 397 0.96 28.96 26.43
CA PRO A 397 0.08 29.66 27.35
C PRO A 397 -0.13 28.90 28.66
N ARG A 398 0.01 29.60 29.78
CA ARG A 398 -0.03 29.08 31.15
C ARG A 398 -1.29 28.26 31.51
N ARG A 399 -2.40 28.46 30.80
CA ARG A 399 -3.67 27.75 31.01
C ARG A 399 -3.69 26.30 30.52
N LEU A 400 -2.65 25.86 29.82
CA LEU A 400 -2.54 24.52 29.21
C LEU A 400 -1.34 23.76 29.77
N GLU A 401 -1.42 22.44 29.67
CA GLU A 401 -0.32 21.52 29.90
C GLU A 401 0.27 21.09 28.53
N LEU A 402 1.58 20.82 28.50
CA LEU A 402 2.30 20.30 27.34
C LEU A 402 2.63 18.83 27.58
N LEU A 403 2.34 17.99 26.57
CA LEU A 403 2.81 16.62 26.46
C LEU A 403 3.76 16.54 25.25
N ALA A 404 4.91 15.92 25.41
CA ALA A 404 5.87 15.67 24.35
C ALA A 404 6.84 14.55 24.76
N PRO A 405 7.43 13.79 23.83
CA PRO A 405 8.39 12.73 24.14
C PRO A 405 9.72 13.27 24.72
N GLY A 406 10.45 12.38 25.39
CA GLY A 406 11.78 12.63 25.95
C GLY A 406 11.80 13.28 27.33
N HIS A 407 12.95 13.24 27.99
CA HIS A 407 13.10 13.73 29.36
C HIS A 407 12.96 15.25 29.47
N ARG A 408 12.25 15.70 30.47
CA ARG A 408 12.25 17.11 30.85
C ARG A 408 13.55 17.46 31.54
N ILE A 409 14.38 18.28 30.90
CA ILE A 409 15.67 18.74 31.42
C ILE A 409 15.46 19.88 32.41
N GLU A 410 14.68 20.88 32.00
CA GLU A 410 14.37 22.05 32.79
C GLU A 410 13.06 22.70 32.32
N GLY A 411 12.57 23.65 33.08
CA GLY A 411 11.36 24.40 32.72
C GLY A 411 10.93 25.33 33.82
N GLY A 412 9.98 26.18 33.52
CA GLY A 412 9.47 27.18 34.45
C GLY A 412 8.48 28.12 33.79
N GLU A 413 8.38 29.33 34.33
CA GLU A 413 7.52 30.41 33.81
C GLU A 413 8.39 31.59 33.41
N LYS A 414 8.16 32.19 32.24
CA LYS A 414 8.86 33.35 31.74
C LYS A 414 7.94 34.16 30.82
N GLY A 415 7.81 35.48 31.10
CA GLY A 415 7.02 36.37 30.24
C GLY A 415 5.55 36.03 30.14
N GLY A 416 4.95 35.37 31.16
CA GLY A 416 3.55 34.94 31.17
C GLY A 416 3.30 33.61 30.41
N LEU A 417 4.33 33.00 29.85
CA LEU A 417 4.29 31.67 29.23
C LEU A 417 4.93 30.65 30.17
N GLN A 418 4.44 29.43 30.12
CA GLN A 418 5.14 28.26 30.62
C GLN A 418 6.20 27.89 29.57
N TRP A 419 7.30 27.28 30.01
CA TRP A 419 8.29 26.73 29.13
C TRP A 419 8.90 25.44 29.69
N ALA A 420 9.33 24.55 28.81
CA ALA A 420 10.08 23.35 29.16
C ALA A 420 11.06 22.98 28.04
N ARG A 421 12.25 22.50 28.43
CA ARG A 421 13.22 21.87 27.56
C ARG A 421 13.20 20.36 27.77
N ARG A 422 12.98 19.64 26.69
CA ARG A 422 12.93 18.17 26.67
C ARG A 422 14.01 17.62 25.75
N ARG A 423 14.49 16.41 26.02
CA ARG A 423 15.51 15.75 25.22
C ARG A 423 15.19 14.28 25.00
N LEU A 424 15.34 13.85 23.76
CA LEU A 424 15.22 12.46 23.32
C LEU A 424 16.56 12.06 22.68
N ASP A 425 17.35 11.27 23.42
CA ASP A 425 18.73 10.94 23.05
C ASP A 425 18.84 9.75 22.08
N LEU A 426 17.73 9.03 21.82
CA LEU A 426 17.70 7.95 20.84
C LEU A 426 17.28 8.46 19.47
N PRO A 427 18.01 8.12 18.42
CA PRO A 427 17.62 8.48 17.07
C PRO A 427 16.27 7.87 16.69
N THR A 428 15.35 8.70 16.25
CA THR A 428 14.02 8.31 15.74
C THR A 428 13.61 9.23 14.61
N PHE A 429 12.68 8.80 13.77
CA PHE A 429 12.03 9.69 12.83
C PHE A 429 10.82 10.35 13.51
N GLY A 430 10.64 11.64 13.23
CA GLY A 430 9.50 12.39 13.74
C GLY A 430 9.59 12.75 15.23
N TYR A 431 9.00 13.88 15.56
CA TYR A 431 8.86 14.39 16.91
C TYR A 431 7.52 15.11 17.02
N THR A 432 6.78 14.95 18.12
CA THR A 432 5.42 15.46 18.27
C THR A 432 5.20 16.15 19.60
N PHE A 433 4.08 16.87 19.74
CA PHE A 433 3.60 17.39 21.02
C PHE A 433 2.09 17.58 21.00
N GLU A 434 1.50 17.64 22.17
CA GLU A 434 0.09 17.97 22.40
C GLU A 434 -0.06 19.01 23.50
N LEU A 435 -1.13 19.79 23.40
CA LEU A 435 -1.52 20.77 24.40
C LEU A 435 -2.95 20.53 24.85
N GLY A 436 -3.20 20.67 26.14
CA GLY A 436 -4.55 20.46 26.67
C GLY A 436 -4.66 20.76 28.15
N LYS A 437 -5.79 20.38 28.69
CA LYS A 437 -5.98 20.24 30.14
C LYS A 437 -6.08 18.76 30.42
N PHE A 438 -5.16 18.22 31.18
CA PHE A 438 -5.10 16.78 31.44
C PHE A 438 -5.27 16.45 32.89
N SER A 439 -5.86 15.29 33.17
CA SER A 439 -5.73 14.59 34.43
C SER A 439 -4.72 13.45 34.24
N PHE A 440 -3.76 13.39 35.15
CA PHE A 440 -2.64 12.45 35.02
C PHE A 440 -2.85 11.25 35.95
N GLU A 441 -2.52 10.07 35.39
CA GLU A 441 -2.31 8.84 36.16
C GLU A 441 -0.90 8.35 35.89
N GLN A 442 -0.19 7.88 36.90
CA GLN A 442 1.18 7.38 36.75
C GLN A 442 1.26 5.93 37.20
N ARG A 443 2.06 5.17 36.50
CA ARG A 443 2.38 3.77 36.79
C ARG A 443 3.86 3.52 36.59
N LEU A 444 4.42 2.64 37.39
CA LEU A 444 5.78 2.13 37.17
C LEU A 444 5.68 0.70 36.61
N VAL A 445 6.21 0.48 35.43
CA VAL A 445 6.23 -0.82 34.74
C VAL A 445 7.69 -1.21 34.55
N GLY A 446 8.18 -2.16 35.37
CA GLY A 446 9.62 -2.45 35.39
C GLY A 446 10.44 -1.19 35.74
N HIS A 447 11.26 -0.74 34.81
CA HIS A 447 12.05 0.49 34.91
C HIS A 447 11.36 1.71 34.26
N VAL A 448 10.21 1.54 33.61
CA VAL A 448 9.55 2.56 32.80
C VAL A 448 8.50 3.32 33.60
N ALA A 449 8.60 4.63 33.67
CA ALA A 449 7.59 5.51 34.22
C ALA A 449 6.51 5.81 33.15
N VAL A 450 5.36 5.15 33.25
CA VAL A 450 4.23 5.34 32.33
C VAL A 450 3.33 6.46 32.85
N THR A 451 3.17 7.52 32.06
CA THR A 451 2.26 8.63 32.33
C THR A 451 1.06 8.56 31.40
N LEU A 452 -0.13 8.38 31.96
CA LEU A 452 -1.39 8.43 31.22
C LEU A 452 -2.02 9.82 31.41
N ALA A 453 -2.38 10.47 30.30
CA ALA A 453 -2.95 11.81 30.28
C ALA A 453 -4.34 11.79 29.63
N PHE A 454 -5.38 12.08 30.41
CA PHE A 454 -6.78 12.05 30.00
C PHE A 454 -7.42 13.43 30.04
N ASP A 455 -8.35 13.74 29.16
CA ASP A 455 -9.22 14.92 29.30
C ASP A 455 -10.04 14.79 30.62
N PRO A 456 -10.01 15.77 31.52
CA PRO A 456 -10.73 15.71 32.77
C PRO A 456 -12.26 15.83 32.60
N SER A 457 -12.79 15.71 31.40
CA SER A 457 -14.21 15.90 31.06
C SER A 457 -14.74 14.91 30.05
N GLY A 458 -16.04 14.84 29.84
CA GLY A 458 -16.68 14.07 28.81
C GLY A 458 -16.60 12.55 29.02
N ARG A 459 -16.33 11.81 27.94
CA ARG A 459 -16.25 10.33 27.94
C ARG A 459 -15.13 9.82 28.83
N GLU A 460 -14.07 10.59 28.98
CA GLU A 460 -12.86 10.24 29.72
C GLU A 460 -13.03 10.27 31.26
N LEU A 461 -14.23 10.59 31.73
CA LEU A 461 -14.60 10.39 33.13
C LEU A 461 -14.85 8.92 33.50
N ASN A 462 -14.93 8.02 32.51
CA ASN A 462 -15.11 6.59 32.76
C ASN A 462 -13.85 5.97 33.37
N LYS A 463 -13.90 5.73 34.67
CA LYS A 463 -12.77 5.19 35.43
C LYS A 463 -12.41 3.76 35.04
N ASP A 464 -13.39 2.96 34.62
CA ASP A 464 -13.15 1.57 34.23
C ASP A 464 -12.39 1.52 32.90
N SER A 465 -12.79 2.35 31.94
CA SER A 465 -12.05 2.48 30.66
C SER A 465 -10.64 3.01 30.88
N ARG A 466 -10.44 4.04 31.75
CA ARG A 466 -9.09 4.54 32.08
C ARG A 466 -8.22 3.45 32.72
N LYS A 467 -8.79 2.70 33.66
CA LYS A 467 -8.10 1.60 34.31
C LYS A 467 -7.67 0.55 33.27
N GLU A 468 -8.60 0.14 32.41
CA GLU A 468 -8.33 -0.86 31.37
C GLU A 468 -7.26 -0.40 30.36
N ILE A 469 -7.31 0.86 29.91
CA ILE A 469 -6.26 1.44 29.07
C ILE A 469 -4.91 1.34 29.76
N GLY A 470 -4.82 1.80 31.00
CA GLY A 470 -3.57 1.77 31.76
C GLY A 470 -3.07 0.35 32.04
N ASP A 471 -3.97 -0.59 32.33
CA ASP A 471 -3.61 -2.01 32.54
C ASP A 471 -3.08 -2.61 31.23
N THR A 472 -3.77 -2.34 30.12
CA THR A 472 -3.36 -2.85 28.80
C THR A 472 -1.99 -2.30 28.38
N VAL A 473 -1.73 -1.00 28.56
CA VAL A 473 -0.43 -0.39 28.26
C VAL A 473 0.66 -1.07 29.11
N ALA A 474 0.43 -1.24 30.41
CA ALA A 474 1.41 -1.88 31.29
C ALA A 474 1.67 -3.35 30.92
N GLU A 475 0.62 -4.14 30.74
CA GLU A 475 0.71 -5.56 30.42
C GLU A 475 1.37 -5.80 29.04
N SER A 476 1.03 -4.99 28.03
CA SER A 476 1.63 -5.11 26.70
C SER A 476 3.10 -4.68 26.71
N LEU A 477 3.45 -3.63 27.45
CA LEU A 477 4.85 -3.20 27.61
C LEU A 477 5.71 -4.30 28.24
N GLU A 478 5.28 -4.90 29.35
CA GLU A 478 5.98 -6.03 30.00
C GLU A 478 6.10 -7.24 29.06
N TYR A 479 5.03 -7.54 28.33
CA TYR A 479 5.01 -8.66 27.40
C TYR A 479 6.03 -8.46 26.27
N PHE A 480 6.06 -7.26 25.65
CA PHE A 480 6.96 -6.96 24.54
C PHE A 480 8.41 -6.80 25.00
N GLU A 481 8.67 -6.33 26.20
CA GLU A 481 10.02 -6.39 26.77
C GLU A 481 10.54 -7.84 26.86
N THR A 482 9.67 -8.76 27.26
CA THR A 482 10.01 -10.18 27.32
C THR A 482 10.20 -10.79 25.93
N ALA A 483 9.35 -10.41 24.97
CA ALA A 483 9.34 -10.97 23.62
C ALA A 483 10.45 -10.41 22.72
N PHE A 484 10.71 -9.09 22.79
CA PHE A 484 11.56 -8.36 21.83
C PHE A 484 12.79 -7.70 22.47
N GLY A 485 12.92 -7.77 23.78
CA GLY A 485 14.01 -7.15 24.55
C GLY A 485 13.59 -5.82 25.19
N PRO A 486 14.45 -5.24 26.04
CA PRO A 486 14.08 -4.13 26.91
C PRO A 486 13.62 -2.90 26.12
N TYR A 487 12.60 -2.25 26.65
CA TYR A 487 12.16 -0.94 26.18
C TYR A 487 13.30 0.09 26.29
N PRO A 488 13.56 0.88 25.26
CA PRO A 488 14.82 1.64 25.21
C PRO A 488 14.81 2.95 26.04
N LEU A 489 13.66 3.36 26.56
CA LEU A 489 13.51 4.58 27.37
C LEU A 489 13.07 4.22 28.78
N ASP A 490 13.20 5.16 29.73
CA ASP A 490 12.72 5.03 31.10
C ASP A 490 11.38 5.74 31.35
N GLU A 491 10.79 6.35 30.32
CA GLU A 491 9.47 6.99 30.38
C GLU A 491 8.64 6.69 29.12
N LEU A 492 7.33 6.60 29.28
CA LEU A 492 6.34 6.49 28.21
C LEU A 492 5.16 7.36 28.54
N THR A 493 4.80 8.28 27.67
CA THR A 493 3.58 9.08 27.80
C THR A 493 2.50 8.55 26.88
N VAL A 494 1.29 8.36 27.40
CA VAL A 494 0.11 7.95 26.63
C VAL A 494 -0.99 8.98 26.86
N SER A 495 -1.46 9.60 25.79
CA SER A 495 -2.57 10.56 25.81
C SER A 495 -3.78 10.02 25.05
N THR A 496 -4.94 10.61 25.29
CA THR A 496 -6.15 10.40 24.49
C THR A 496 -6.54 11.69 23.79
N ILE A 497 -6.97 11.62 22.54
CA ILE A 497 -7.41 12.77 21.73
C ILE A 497 -8.74 12.48 21.03
N PRO A 498 -9.57 13.51 20.76
CA PRO A 498 -10.86 13.35 20.08
C PRO A 498 -10.70 13.13 18.58
N ARG A 499 -9.97 12.11 18.21
CA ARG A 499 -9.77 11.65 16.83
C ARG A 499 -10.15 10.18 16.71
N ASP A 500 -10.46 9.75 15.50
CA ASP A 500 -10.83 8.37 15.18
C ASP A 500 -9.63 7.50 14.79
N PHE A 501 -8.42 7.92 15.11
CA PHE A 501 -7.19 7.14 14.93
C PHE A 501 -6.27 7.27 16.14
N SER A 502 -5.43 6.27 16.34
CA SER A 502 -4.31 6.28 17.30
C SER A 502 -2.99 6.41 16.55
N GLN A 503 -1.95 6.84 17.24
CA GLN A 503 -0.61 7.00 16.66
C GLN A 503 0.47 6.82 17.72
N SER A 504 1.55 6.19 17.36
CA SER A 504 2.71 5.95 18.21
C SER A 504 3.94 6.71 17.69
N MET A 505 4.60 7.44 18.60
CA MET A 505 5.96 7.97 18.42
C MET A 505 6.85 7.42 19.52
N LEU A 506 8.16 7.44 19.34
CA LEU A 506 9.07 6.93 20.36
C LEU A 506 8.87 7.68 21.70
N GLY A 507 8.47 6.94 22.74
CA GLY A 507 8.18 7.49 24.06
C GLY A 507 6.84 8.21 24.18
N PHE A 508 6.00 8.24 23.11
CA PHE A 508 4.75 8.98 23.12
C PHE A 508 3.67 8.29 22.28
N ILE A 509 2.58 7.90 22.90
CA ILE A 509 1.43 7.27 22.22
C ILE A 509 0.21 8.16 22.39
N THR A 510 -0.48 8.41 21.28
CA THR A 510 -1.75 9.13 21.22
C THR A 510 -2.85 8.15 20.85
N LEU A 511 -3.82 7.95 21.76
CA LEU A 511 -4.96 7.07 21.53
C LEU A 511 -6.21 7.88 21.15
N SER A 512 -7.06 7.31 20.31
CA SER A 512 -8.39 7.86 20.06
C SER A 512 -9.24 7.92 21.35
N ASP A 513 -9.98 9.02 21.60
CA ASP A 513 -10.93 9.11 22.71
C ASP A 513 -12.10 8.11 22.58
N LEU A 514 -12.28 7.57 21.37
CA LEU A 514 -13.20 6.47 21.15
C LEU A 514 -12.82 5.24 21.99
N MET A 515 -11.57 5.06 22.41
CA MET A 515 -11.12 4.02 23.34
C MET A 515 -11.84 4.04 24.70
N MET A 516 -12.55 5.14 25.02
CA MET A 516 -13.38 5.26 26.20
C MET A 516 -14.77 4.63 26.07
N LEU A 517 -15.17 4.23 24.87
CA LEU A 517 -16.44 3.56 24.61
C LEU A 517 -16.37 2.08 25.03
N ASP A 518 -17.54 1.50 25.30
CA ASP A 518 -17.65 0.07 25.62
C ASP A 518 -17.28 -0.81 24.43
N ASP A 519 -16.61 -1.94 24.67
CA ASP A 519 -16.15 -2.87 23.62
C ASP A 519 -17.30 -3.41 22.76
N SER A 520 -18.48 -3.59 23.34
CA SER A 520 -19.65 -4.03 22.58
C SER A 520 -20.06 -3.01 21.53
N PHE A 521 -19.91 -1.72 21.81
CA PHE A 521 -20.15 -0.66 20.84
C PHE A 521 -19.12 -0.64 19.73
N TRP A 522 -17.84 -0.85 20.08
CA TRP A 522 -16.73 -0.89 19.13
C TRP A 522 -16.90 -2.00 18.11
N ILE A 523 -17.02 -3.24 18.61
CA ILE A 523 -17.05 -4.45 17.78
C ILE A 523 -18.37 -4.57 17.01
N GLN A 524 -19.51 -4.32 17.68
CA GLN A 524 -20.83 -4.59 17.09
C GLN A 524 -21.35 -3.46 16.20
N ILE A 525 -21.03 -2.20 16.52
CA ILE A 525 -21.58 -1.04 15.80
C ILE A 525 -20.59 -0.44 14.82
N LEU A 526 -19.31 -0.36 15.19
CA LEU A 526 -18.27 0.23 14.35
C LEU A 526 -17.48 -0.83 13.56
N GLY A 527 -17.59 -2.10 13.89
CA GLY A 527 -16.84 -3.20 13.22
C GLY A 527 -15.33 -3.09 13.42
N LEU A 528 -14.90 -2.43 14.51
CA LEU A 528 -13.49 -2.19 14.83
C LEU A 528 -12.92 -3.35 15.65
N GLU A 529 -11.61 -3.43 15.73
CA GLU A 529 -10.92 -4.38 16.60
C GLU A 529 -11.15 -4.01 18.08
N ASP A 530 -11.01 -4.97 19.01
CA ASP A 530 -11.18 -4.66 20.43
C ASP A 530 -10.08 -3.69 20.91
N ARG A 531 -10.43 -2.88 21.90
CA ARG A 531 -9.61 -1.82 22.46
C ARG A 531 -8.21 -2.30 22.87
N ARG A 532 -8.11 -3.45 23.53
CA ARG A 532 -6.84 -3.99 24.02
C ARG A 532 -5.90 -4.36 22.88
N THR A 533 -6.44 -4.88 21.78
CA THR A 533 -5.65 -5.18 20.57
C THR A 533 -5.09 -3.90 19.94
N VAL A 534 -5.90 -2.83 19.84
CA VAL A 534 -5.42 -1.54 19.28
C VAL A 534 -4.36 -0.91 20.19
N ILE A 535 -4.56 -0.90 21.50
CA ILE A 535 -3.56 -0.37 22.44
C ILE A 535 -2.24 -1.15 22.36
N ALA A 536 -2.32 -2.48 22.32
CA ALA A 536 -1.12 -3.32 22.17
C ALA A 536 -0.40 -3.09 20.84
N HIS A 537 -1.14 -2.82 19.77
CA HIS A 537 -0.57 -2.43 18.47
C HIS A 537 0.26 -1.14 18.59
N GLU A 538 -0.30 -0.10 19.23
CA GLU A 538 0.41 1.17 19.42
C GLU A 538 1.64 1.01 20.34
N VAL A 539 1.56 0.18 21.38
CA VAL A 539 2.72 -0.12 22.22
C VAL A 539 3.80 -0.89 21.46
N ALA A 540 3.40 -1.82 20.58
CA ALA A 540 4.35 -2.60 19.78
C ALA A 540 5.18 -1.73 18.82
N HIS A 541 4.65 -0.61 18.35
CA HIS A 541 5.39 0.35 17.54
C HIS A 541 6.62 0.93 18.23
N GLN A 542 6.72 0.86 19.56
CA GLN A 542 7.94 1.26 20.28
C GLN A 542 9.14 0.41 19.88
N TRP A 543 8.92 -0.83 19.44
CA TRP A 543 9.92 -1.71 18.82
C TRP A 543 9.85 -1.65 17.30
N TRP A 544 8.68 -1.93 16.72
CA TRP A 544 8.45 -2.05 15.27
C TRP A 544 7.97 -0.73 14.68
N GLY A 545 8.90 0.05 14.16
CA GLY A 545 8.69 1.42 13.68
C GLY A 545 9.74 2.38 14.25
N HIS A 546 9.98 2.34 15.57
CA HIS A 546 10.92 3.28 16.19
C HIS A 546 12.28 2.67 16.53
N ARG A 547 12.36 1.50 17.14
CA ARG A 547 13.63 0.81 17.38
C ARG A 547 14.15 0.13 16.13
N VAL A 548 13.28 -0.53 15.40
CA VAL A 548 13.52 -1.09 14.07
C VAL A 548 12.67 -0.29 13.09
N THR A 549 13.30 0.55 12.27
CA THR A 549 12.62 1.41 11.30
C THR A 549 12.77 0.80 9.91
N TRP A 550 11.79 0.95 9.07
CA TRP A 550 11.83 0.46 7.68
C TRP A 550 12.79 1.27 6.81
N ALA A 551 13.40 0.62 5.82
CA ALA A 551 14.40 1.26 4.96
C ALA A 551 13.79 2.12 3.85
N SER A 552 12.63 1.74 3.34
CA SER A 552 11.93 2.43 2.24
C SER A 552 10.42 2.27 2.37
N ASP A 553 9.66 2.97 1.53
CA ASP A 553 8.19 2.82 1.47
C ASP A 553 7.75 1.38 1.18
N ARG A 554 8.54 0.60 0.45
CA ARG A 554 8.31 -0.84 0.23
C ARG A 554 8.37 -1.68 1.49
N ASP A 555 9.02 -1.17 2.52
CA ASP A 555 9.31 -1.90 3.75
C ASP A 555 8.40 -1.46 4.91
N VAL A 556 7.53 -0.46 4.70
CA VAL A 556 6.62 0.08 5.74
C VAL A 556 5.71 -0.99 6.35
N TRP A 557 5.40 -2.05 5.58
CA TRP A 557 4.63 -3.19 6.08
C TRP A 557 5.29 -3.91 7.25
N LEU A 558 6.65 -3.87 7.35
CA LEU A 558 7.38 -4.42 8.49
C LEU A 558 7.01 -3.72 9.81
N SER A 559 6.73 -2.42 9.78
CA SER A 559 6.22 -1.70 10.96
C SER A 559 4.79 -2.11 11.30
N GLU A 560 3.88 -1.94 10.36
CA GLU A 560 2.44 -2.09 10.61
C GLU A 560 2.02 -3.56 10.82
N ALA A 561 2.56 -4.46 9.99
CA ALA A 561 2.28 -5.88 10.12
C ALA A 561 2.89 -6.47 11.40
N MET A 562 4.10 -6.03 11.77
CA MET A 562 4.73 -6.50 13.01
C MET A 562 4.02 -5.98 14.25
N ALA A 563 3.54 -4.73 14.25
CA ALA A 563 2.72 -4.20 15.33
C ALA A 563 1.39 -4.97 15.44
N SER A 564 0.72 -5.23 14.32
CA SER A 564 -0.52 -6.02 14.27
C SER A 564 -0.29 -7.47 14.73
N TYR A 565 0.78 -8.10 14.27
CA TYR A 565 1.16 -9.45 14.70
C TYR A 565 1.52 -9.50 16.20
N SER A 566 2.24 -8.50 16.70
CA SER A 566 2.58 -8.39 18.13
C SER A 566 1.34 -8.24 19.00
N ALA A 567 0.35 -7.48 18.55
CA ALA A 567 -0.93 -7.37 19.24
C ALA A 567 -1.68 -8.71 19.28
N LEU A 568 -1.59 -9.54 18.23
CA LEU A 568 -2.11 -10.91 18.26
C LEU A 568 -1.40 -11.79 19.27
N LEU A 569 -0.07 -11.74 19.35
CA LEU A 569 0.72 -12.48 20.34
C LEU A 569 0.31 -12.10 21.76
N TYR A 570 0.21 -10.80 22.05
CA TYR A 570 -0.26 -10.29 23.33
C TYR A 570 -1.67 -10.77 23.67
N ARG A 571 -2.58 -10.71 22.69
CA ARG A 571 -3.97 -11.17 22.85
C ARG A 571 -4.07 -12.65 23.23
N ASP A 572 -3.31 -13.51 22.58
CA ASP A 572 -3.27 -14.95 22.87
C ASP A 572 -2.80 -15.23 24.29
N GLU A 573 -1.85 -14.47 24.79
CA GLU A 573 -1.21 -14.68 26.09
C GLU A 573 -2.03 -14.10 27.26
N LYS A 574 -2.56 -12.87 27.11
CA LYS A 574 -3.02 -12.06 28.25
C LYS A 574 -4.53 -11.78 28.29
N ILE A 575 -5.24 -11.87 27.15
CA ILE A 575 -6.66 -11.49 27.15
C ILE A 575 -7.55 -12.68 27.54
N GLU A 576 -8.20 -12.62 28.70
CA GLU A 576 -9.28 -13.52 29.08
C GLU A 576 -10.61 -13.07 28.43
N PRO A 577 -11.44 -14.03 27.96
CA PRO A 577 -12.73 -13.68 27.39
C PRO A 577 -13.66 -13.09 28.46
N ALA A 578 -14.39 -12.05 28.10
CA ALA A 578 -15.38 -11.38 28.94
C ALA A 578 -16.50 -12.32 29.47
N THR A 579 -16.60 -13.54 28.92
CA THR A 579 -17.63 -14.53 29.27
C THR A 579 -17.26 -15.47 30.41
N GLY A 580 -16.04 -15.35 30.99
CA GLY A 580 -15.58 -16.22 32.09
C GLY A 580 -15.42 -17.72 31.71
N LYS A 581 -15.69 -18.09 30.46
CA LYS A 581 -15.37 -19.44 29.94
C LYS A 581 -13.92 -19.44 29.48
N LYS A 582 -13.09 -20.35 29.99
CA LYS A 582 -11.77 -20.62 29.41
C LYS A 582 -11.96 -21.01 27.96
N ILE A 583 -11.86 -20.03 27.06
CA ILE A 583 -11.72 -20.31 25.65
C ILE A 583 -10.28 -20.76 25.44
N ASP A 584 -10.11 -21.88 24.76
CA ASP A 584 -8.80 -22.39 24.40
C ASP A 584 -8.02 -21.27 23.65
N ARG A 585 -6.76 -21.02 24.01
CA ARG A 585 -5.89 -19.99 23.40
C ARG A 585 -5.93 -20.00 21.88
N LYS A 586 -6.11 -21.17 21.28
CA LYS A 586 -6.25 -21.36 19.83
C LYS A 586 -7.45 -20.63 19.22
N ASN A 587 -8.60 -20.61 19.88
CA ASN A 587 -9.83 -20.06 19.30
C ASN A 587 -9.81 -18.52 19.22
N ARG A 588 -9.01 -17.81 20.03
CA ARG A 588 -8.96 -16.35 20.06
C ARG A 588 -8.26 -15.75 18.86
N ARG A 589 -7.12 -16.34 18.49
CA ARG A 589 -6.34 -15.94 17.33
C ARG A 589 -7.08 -16.27 16.03
N GLU A 590 -7.76 -17.42 16.02
CA GLU A 590 -8.60 -17.86 14.92
C GLU A 590 -9.76 -16.90 14.66
N ASP A 591 -10.41 -16.37 15.69
CA ASP A 591 -11.50 -15.39 15.53
C ASP A 591 -11.04 -14.10 14.84
N VAL A 592 -9.84 -13.61 15.12
CA VAL A 592 -9.28 -12.42 14.47
C VAL A 592 -8.82 -12.73 13.05
N LEU A 593 -8.15 -13.86 12.85
CA LEU A 593 -7.58 -14.21 11.54
C LEU A 593 -8.68 -14.65 10.56
N VAL A 594 -9.67 -15.39 11.00
CA VAL A 594 -10.59 -16.13 10.13
C VAL A 594 -12.07 -15.86 10.39
N GLY A 595 -12.40 -15.07 11.40
CA GLY A 595 -13.80 -14.77 11.74
C GLY A 595 -14.65 -14.44 10.49
N PRO A 596 -15.83 -15.05 10.30
CA PRO A 596 -16.54 -15.06 9.02
C PRO A 596 -17.04 -13.70 8.53
N THR A 597 -17.10 -12.71 9.38
CA THR A 597 -17.60 -11.36 9.06
C THR A 597 -16.60 -10.25 9.34
N SER A 598 -15.68 -10.44 10.26
CA SER A 598 -14.72 -9.43 10.73
C SER A 598 -13.27 -9.91 10.73
N GLY A 599 -13.01 -11.18 10.39
CA GLY A 599 -11.66 -11.71 10.33
C GLY A 599 -10.81 -11.07 9.23
N TRP A 600 -9.50 -11.05 9.44
CA TRP A 600 -8.56 -10.44 8.49
C TRP A 600 -8.61 -11.08 7.11
N GLN A 601 -8.76 -12.41 7.03
CA GLN A 601 -8.94 -13.08 5.74
C GLN A 601 -10.24 -12.69 5.04
N ALA A 602 -11.33 -12.45 5.78
CA ALA A 602 -12.57 -11.97 5.19
C ALA A 602 -12.42 -10.56 4.59
N ALA A 603 -11.64 -9.68 5.24
CA ALA A 603 -11.32 -8.35 4.69
C ALA A 603 -10.52 -8.46 3.38
N LEU A 604 -9.55 -9.38 3.31
CA LEU A 604 -8.69 -9.60 2.14
C LEU A 604 -9.44 -10.26 0.96
N THR A 605 -10.39 -11.11 1.25
CA THR A 605 -11.22 -11.77 0.22
C THR A 605 -12.41 -10.94 -0.24
N ARG A 606 -12.61 -9.76 0.36
CA ARG A 606 -13.64 -8.82 -0.06
C ARG A 606 -13.44 -8.46 -1.52
N THR A 607 -14.51 -8.58 -2.28
CA THR A 607 -14.48 -8.30 -3.71
C THR A 607 -14.54 -6.80 -3.94
N LEU A 608 -13.64 -6.32 -4.77
CA LEU A 608 -13.66 -4.99 -5.32
C LEU A 608 -14.65 -4.91 -6.47
N PRO A 609 -14.92 -3.70 -6.92
CA PRO A 609 -15.84 -3.42 -8.00
C PRO A 609 -15.52 -4.10 -9.33
N ASP A 610 -14.24 -4.30 -9.61
CA ASP A 610 -13.74 -4.98 -10.79
C ASP A 610 -13.62 -6.52 -10.64
N GLU A 611 -14.35 -7.07 -9.68
CA GLU A 611 -14.40 -8.51 -9.35
C GLU A 611 -13.11 -9.08 -8.74
N ARG A 612 -12.06 -8.28 -8.56
CA ARG A 612 -10.85 -8.70 -7.86
C ARG A 612 -11.07 -8.74 -6.35
N SER A 613 -10.36 -9.64 -5.67
CA SER A 613 -10.24 -9.54 -4.21
C SER A 613 -9.29 -8.40 -3.83
N ILE A 614 -9.46 -7.81 -2.67
CA ILE A 614 -8.51 -6.82 -2.15
C ILE A 614 -7.08 -7.37 -2.16
N ASP A 615 -6.90 -8.65 -1.79
CA ASP A 615 -5.59 -9.29 -1.81
C ASP A 615 -4.93 -9.30 -3.20
N SER A 616 -5.71 -9.39 -4.28
CA SER A 616 -5.18 -9.44 -5.64
C SER A 616 -4.73 -8.09 -6.22
N ILE A 617 -4.96 -7.00 -5.50
CA ILE A 617 -4.55 -5.65 -5.92
C ILE A 617 -3.03 -5.54 -6.00
N GLY A 618 -2.34 -6.09 -4.99
CA GLY A 618 -0.89 -6.05 -4.95
C GLY A 618 -0.30 -6.74 -3.73
N PRO A 619 1.01 -6.97 -3.75
CA PRO A 619 1.75 -7.49 -2.62
C PRO A 619 1.93 -6.44 -1.51
N VAL A 620 2.34 -6.89 -0.32
CA VAL A 620 2.57 -6.02 0.84
C VAL A 620 3.67 -4.97 0.61
N VAL A 621 4.65 -5.30 -0.25
CA VAL A 621 5.77 -4.42 -0.60
C VAL A 621 5.39 -3.22 -1.49
N LEU A 622 4.14 -3.07 -1.84
CA LEU A 622 3.69 -1.85 -2.53
C LEU A 622 3.58 -0.63 -1.60
N GLY A 623 3.50 -0.85 -0.29
CA GLY A 623 3.46 0.24 0.68
C GLY A 623 2.36 1.26 0.38
N SER A 624 2.70 2.55 0.42
CA SER A 624 1.77 3.66 0.17
C SER A 624 1.17 3.65 -1.25
N ARG A 625 1.79 2.99 -2.22
CA ARG A 625 1.26 2.84 -3.59
C ARG A 625 -0.07 2.09 -3.66
N LEU A 626 -0.44 1.36 -2.60
CA LEU A 626 -1.78 0.78 -2.44
C LEU A 626 -2.86 1.84 -2.21
N PHE A 627 -2.48 3.09 -1.92
CA PHE A 627 -3.34 4.26 -2.04
C PHE A 627 -3.25 4.83 -3.45
N SER A 628 -4.22 4.55 -4.30
CA SER A 628 -4.30 5.13 -5.63
C SER A 628 -5.72 5.56 -5.94
N SER A 629 -5.93 6.26 -7.02
CA SER A 629 -7.28 6.62 -7.50
C SER A 629 -8.15 5.38 -7.70
N ARG A 630 -7.54 4.23 -7.98
CA ARG A 630 -8.22 2.94 -8.25
C ARG A 630 -8.32 2.02 -7.03
N THR A 631 -7.49 2.21 -6.00
CA THR A 631 -7.30 1.23 -4.93
C THR A 631 -7.29 1.83 -3.52
N SER A 632 -7.96 2.95 -3.30
CA SER A 632 -7.94 3.71 -2.03
C SER A 632 -8.28 2.90 -0.76
N ARG A 633 -8.88 1.70 -0.91
CA ARG A 633 -9.27 0.83 0.21
C ARG A 633 -8.36 -0.37 0.41
N ALA A 634 -7.27 -0.50 -0.35
CA ALA A 634 -6.42 -1.69 -0.33
C ALA A 634 -5.28 -1.62 0.70
N TYR A 635 -4.84 -0.42 1.06
CA TYR A 635 -3.67 -0.20 1.91
C TYR A 635 -3.78 -0.91 3.28
N GLU A 636 -4.77 -0.54 4.09
CA GLU A 636 -4.93 -1.11 5.43
C GLU A 636 -5.08 -2.64 5.40
N PRO A 637 -6.00 -3.24 4.60
CA PRO A 637 -6.11 -4.69 4.54
C PRO A 637 -4.83 -5.40 4.11
N ILE A 638 -4.07 -4.84 3.17
CA ILE A 638 -2.87 -5.51 2.65
C ILE A 638 -1.68 -5.28 3.58
N VAL A 639 -1.36 -4.03 3.92
CA VAL A 639 -0.16 -3.72 4.71
C VAL A 639 -0.28 -4.26 6.14
N TYR A 640 -1.41 -4.04 6.80
CA TYR A 640 -1.63 -4.44 8.20
C TYR A 640 -2.02 -5.91 8.31
N LYS A 641 -3.15 -6.29 7.67
CA LYS A 641 -3.80 -7.58 7.91
C LYS A 641 -3.12 -8.72 7.15
N LYS A 642 -2.89 -8.58 5.84
CA LYS A 642 -2.14 -9.59 5.07
C LYS A 642 -0.72 -9.73 5.61
N GLY A 643 -0.04 -8.61 5.89
CA GLY A 643 1.30 -8.65 6.47
C GLY A 643 1.35 -9.44 7.78
N ALA A 644 0.43 -9.20 8.72
CA ALA A 644 0.38 -9.96 9.97
C ALA A 644 0.02 -11.45 9.78
N VAL A 645 -0.85 -11.78 8.82
CA VAL A 645 -1.14 -13.18 8.46
C VAL A 645 0.10 -13.87 7.89
N ILE A 646 0.89 -13.20 7.06
CA ILE A 646 2.16 -13.72 6.55
C ILE A 646 3.13 -14.03 7.70
N LEU A 647 3.26 -13.13 8.68
CA LEU A 647 4.09 -13.32 9.87
C LEU A 647 3.60 -14.48 10.73
N ASP A 648 2.29 -14.66 10.85
CA ASP A 648 1.68 -15.79 11.54
C ASP A 648 2.01 -17.12 10.86
N MET A 649 1.91 -17.17 9.53
CA MET A 649 2.32 -18.35 8.76
C MET A 649 3.81 -18.65 8.89
N LEU A 650 4.65 -17.60 8.86
CA LEU A 650 6.09 -17.73 9.06
C LEU A 650 6.42 -18.30 10.45
N ALA A 651 5.78 -17.75 11.49
CA ALA A 651 5.94 -18.26 12.86
C ALA A 651 5.62 -19.75 12.97
N ARG A 652 4.61 -20.21 12.26
CA ARG A 652 4.21 -21.64 12.27
C ARG A 652 5.16 -22.52 11.51
N SER A 653 5.71 -22.03 10.40
CA SER A 653 6.70 -22.79 9.63
C SER A 653 8.01 -22.95 10.42
N LEU A 654 8.39 -21.94 11.21
CA LEU A 654 9.61 -21.92 12.01
C LEU A 654 9.44 -22.45 13.46
N GLY A 655 8.18 -22.64 13.90
CA GLY A 655 7.83 -23.02 15.27
C GLY A 655 7.32 -21.85 16.10
N GLU A 656 6.02 -21.85 16.40
CA GLU A 656 5.31 -20.74 17.09
C GLU A 656 5.96 -20.32 18.41
N ASP A 657 6.41 -21.29 19.22
CA ASP A 657 7.02 -21.02 20.53
C ASP A 657 8.42 -20.41 20.45
N ASN A 658 9.11 -20.58 19.30
CA ASN A 658 10.45 -20.06 19.08
C ASN A 658 10.45 -18.74 18.31
N PHE A 659 9.40 -18.42 17.58
CA PHE A 659 9.39 -17.24 16.72
C PHE A 659 9.56 -15.91 17.46
N PRO A 660 9.00 -15.69 18.67
CA PRO A 660 9.33 -14.50 19.46
C PRO A 660 10.83 -14.35 19.74
N LYS A 661 11.54 -15.45 19.95
CA LYS A 661 13.01 -15.43 20.14
C LYS A 661 13.75 -15.06 18.86
N VAL A 662 13.27 -15.52 17.71
CA VAL A 662 13.80 -15.11 16.39
C VAL A 662 13.62 -13.60 16.22
N LEU A 663 12.45 -13.06 16.52
CA LEU A 663 12.18 -11.63 16.47
C LEU A 663 13.03 -10.82 17.44
N HIS A 664 13.28 -11.33 18.64
CA HIS A 664 14.22 -10.73 19.60
C HIS A 664 15.64 -10.60 18.99
N GLU A 665 16.12 -11.66 18.34
CA GLU A 665 17.42 -11.63 17.67
C GLU A 665 17.45 -10.66 16.48
N VAL A 666 16.36 -10.53 15.74
CA VAL A 666 16.22 -9.51 14.68
C VAL A 666 16.35 -8.11 15.27
N VAL A 667 15.57 -7.79 16.32
CA VAL A 667 15.65 -6.49 17.00
C VAL A 667 17.06 -6.20 17.50
N ARG A 668 17.73 -7.22 18.06
CA ARG A 668 19.11 -7.11 18.54
C ARG A 668 20.13 -6.90 17.42
N ALA A 669 19.95 -7.56 16.27
CA ALA A 669 20.87 -7.48 15.14
C ALA A 669 20.77 -6.13 14.41
N VAL A 670 19.57 -5.58 14.24
CA VAL A 670 19.33 -4.30 13.55
C VAL A 670 19.91 -3.12 14.34
N LYS A 671 19.93 -3.19 15.68
CA LYS A 671 20.56 -2.19 16.57
C LYS A 671 20.12 -0.74 16.33
N GLY A 672 18.88 -0.54 15.94
CA GLY A 672 18.35 0.78 15.65
C GLY A 672 18.70 1.33 14.26
N ASN A 673 19.15 0.48 13.33
CA ASN A 673 19.31 0.84 11.93
C ASN A 673 17.99 0.68 11.15
N LEU A 674 18.01 1.06 9.89
CA LEU A 674 16.92 0.79 8.95
C LEU A 674 16.93 -0.71 8.59
N LEU A 675 15.76 -1.25 8.29
CA LEU A 675 15.57 -2.66 7.93
C LEU A 675 14.74 -2.75 6.65
N SER A 676 15.30 -3.34 5.61
CA SER A 676 14.57 -3.68 4.40
C SER A 676 13.88 -5.04 4.51
N THR A 677 12.89 -5.27 3.68
CA THR A 677 12.21 -6.57 3.55
C THR A 677 13.19 -7.70 3.27
N GLN A 678 14.16 -7.48 2.37
CA GLN A 678 15.16 -8.50 2.05
C GLN A 678 16.05 -8.81 3.26
N GLU A 679 16.58 -7.78 3.93
CA GLU A 679 17.42 -7.95 5.13
C GLU A 679 16.68 -8.65 6.27
N PHE A 680 15.37 -8.38 6.41
CA PHE A 680 14.54 -9.04 7.42
C PHE A 680 14.51 -10.56 7.19
N PHE A 681 14.26 -11.01 5.98
CA PHE A 681 14.22 -12.43 5.65
C PHE A 681 15.63 -13.07 5.67
N ASP A 682 16.66 -12.38 5.16
CA ASP A 682 18.05 -12.82 5.25
C ASP A 682 18.51 -13.03 6.71
N LEU A 683 18.05 -12.18 7.63
CA LEU A 683 18.30 -12.34 9.07
C LEU A 683 17.60 -13.59 9.61
N ILE A 684 16.34 -13.78 9.29
CA ILE A 684 15.57 -14.95 9.76
C ILE A 684 16.18 -16.24 9.22
N GLU A 685 16.53 -16.30 7.95
CA GLU A 685 17.19 -17.47 7.34
C GLU A 685 18.50 -17.83 8.05
N ARG A 686 19.32 -16.82 8.35
CA ARG A 686 20.57 -17.02 9.12
C ARG A 686 20.34 -17.52 10.55
N ILE A 687 19.30 -17.01 11.21
CA ILE A 687 18.98 -17.39 12.60
C ILE A 687 18.39 -18.80 12.66
N THR A 688 17.58 -19.17 11.67
CA THR A 688 16.79 -20.42 11.68
C THR A 688 17.36 -21.51 10.78
N GLU A 689 18.39 -21.22 9.98
CA GLU A 689 18.97 -22.10 8.97
C GLU A 689 17.90 -22.67 7.99
N THR A 690 16.87 -21.86 7.68
CA THR A 690 15.72 -22.26 6.87
C THR A 690 15.69 -21.42 5.59
N ASP A 691 15.57 -22.05 4.42
CA ASP A 691 15.36 -21.40 3.14
C ASP A 691 13.92 -20.88 3.05
N LEU A 692 13.75 -19.57 2.88
CA LEU A 692 12.47 -18.88 2.78
C LEU A 692 12.17 -18.29 1.39
N ASP A 693 13.05 -18.46 0.42
CA ASP A 693 12.91 -17.86 -0.93
C ASP A 693 11.52 -18.09 -1.53
N ALA A 694 11.04 -19.33 -1.53
CA ALA A 694 9.73 -19.69 -2.07
C ALA A 694 8.57 -19.06 -1.27
N PHE A 695 8.70 -18.98 0.05
CA PHE A 695 7.72 -18.35 0.92
C PHE A 695 7.65 -16.84 0.66
N VAL A 696 8.79 -16.18 0.61
CA VAL A 696 8.92 -14.73 0.39
C VAL A 696 8.38 -14.35 -0.99
N SER A 697 8.83 -15.07 -2.03
CA SER A 697 8.35 -14.84 -3.40
C SER A 697 6.82 -14.95 -3.48
N ARG A 698 6.23 -15.96 -2.84
CA ARG A 698 4.79 -16.22 -2.94
C ARG A 698 3.94 -15.28 -2.10
N PHE A 699 4.29 -15.03 -0.85
CA PHE A 699 3.40 -14.35 0.09
C PHE A 699 3.74 -12.88 0.30
N VAL A 700 5.02 -12.51 0.18
CA VAL A 700 5.49 -11.13 0.39
C VAL A 700 5.47 -10.34 -0.92
N PHE A 701 6.01 -10.90 -2.00
CA PHE A 701 6.03 -10.29 -3.33
C PHE A 701 4.87 -10.75 -4.23
N GLY A 702 4.13 -11.76 -3.82
CA GLY A 702 3.00 -12.31 -4.58
C GLY A 702 1.64 -11.79 -4.14
N THR A 703 0.66 -12.06 -4.99
CA THR A 703 -0.76 -11.72 -4.80
C THR A 703 -1.66 -12.92 -5.00
N GLY A 704 -2.90 -12.80 -4.55
CA GLY A 704 -3.94 -13.79 -4.73
C GLY A 704 -3.95 -14.89 -3.67
N LEU A 705 -5.14 -15.26 -3.25
CA LEU A 705 -5.39 -16.28 -2.25
C LEU A 705 -5.48 -17.66 -2.95
N PRO A 706 -4.64 -18.64 -2.62
CA PRO A 706 -4.79 -19.98 -3.19
C PRO A 706 -6.09 -20.63 -2.74
N GLU A 707 -6.80 -21.26 -3.65
CA GLU A 707 -7.97 -22.09 -3.38
C GLU A 707 -7.59 -23.56 -3.49
N VAL A 708 -7.80 -24.32 -2.43
CA VAL A 708 -7.43 -25.73 -2.33
C VAL A 708 -8.69 -26.58 -2.26
N TYR A 709 -8.94 -27.35 -3.29
CA TYR A 709 -10.03 -28.35 -3.33
C TYR A 709 -9.43 -29.71 -3.00
N TYR A 710 -9.97 -30.42 -2.04
CA TYR A 710 -9.48 -31.75 -1.70
C TYR A 710 -10.58 -32.77 -1.49
N SER A 711 -10.28 -33.99 -1.92
CA SER A 711 -11.12 -35.18 -1.72
C SER A 711 -10.29 -36.35 -1.23
N TYR A 712 -10.87 -37.21 -0.47
CA TYR A 712 -10.20 -38.34 0.16
C TYR A 712 -11.13 -39.53 0.40
N GLN A 713 -10.53 -40.69 0.65
CA GLN A 713 -11.21 -41.91 1.08
C GLN A 713 -10.40 -42.64 2.15
N TYR A 714 -11.06 -43.38 3.00
CA TYR A 714 -10.43 -44.24 3.99
C TYR A 714 -10.27 -45.65 3.43
N LYS A 715 -9.06 -46.17 3.34
CA LYS A 715 -8.75 -47.47 2.82
C LYS A 715 -8.19 -48.35 3.92
N LYS A 716 -8.81 -49.52 4.14
CA LYS A 716 -8.33 -50.53 5.08
C LYS A 716 -7.23 -51.34 4.39
N GLU A 717 -6.04 -51.42 4.98
CA GLU A 717 -4.89 -52.16 4.45
C GLU A 717 -4.62 -53.47 5.18
N GLY A 718 -5.19 -53.65 6.36
CA GLY A 718 -5.06 -54.85 7.19
C GLY A 718 -5.78 -54.67 8.51
N GLU A 719 -5.57 -55.64 9.43
CA GLU A 719 -6.10 -55.54 10.77
C GLU A 719 -5.42 -54.37 11.53
N GLY A 720 -6.23 -53.39 11.96
CA GLY A 720 -5.76 -52.17 12.62
C GLY A 720 -5.01 -51.21 11.74
N LYS A 721 -4.78 -51.47 10.43
CA LYS A 721 -4.05 -50.61 9.52
C LYS A 721 -4.95 -49.96 8.50
N TRP A 722 -4.91 -48.67 8.41
CA TRP A 722 -5.71 -47.84 7.51
C TRP A 722 -4.83 -46.82 6.79
N ARG A 723 -5.39 -46.24 5.76
CA ARG A 723 -4.76 -45.17 4.98
C ARG A 723 -5.77 -44.12 4.58
N VAL A 724 -5.45 -42.84 4.74
CA VAL A 724 -6.21 -41.76 4.11
C VAL A 724 -5.56 -41.51 2.76
N GLN A 725 -6.27 -41.79 1.69
CA GLN A 725 -5.82 -41.59 0.31
C GLN A 725 -6.71 -40.59 -0.43
N GLY A 726 -6.08 -39.70 -1.19
CA GLY A 726 -6.82 -38.71 -1.94
C GLY A 726 -5.92 -37.77 -2.73
N GLU A 727 -6.48 -36.66 -3.12
CA GLU A 727 -5.78 -35.61 -3.87
C GLU A 727 -6.26 -34.23 -3.38
N ALA A 728 -5.34 -33.30 -3.28
CA ALA A 728 -5.63 -31.88 -3.15
C ALA A 728 -5.20 -31.18 -4.45
N ARG A 729 -6.02 -30.22 -4.91
CA ARG A 729 -5.75 -29.39 -6.08
C ARG A 729 -5.72 -27.94 -5.66
N ILE A 730 -4.70 -27.21 -6.12
CA ILE A 730 -4.58 -25.78 -5.91
C ILE A 730 -5.06 -25.09 -7.19
N GLU A 731 -6.10 -24.26 -7.06
CA GLU A 731 -6.59 -23.42 -8.13
C GLU A 731 -6.00 -22.01 -8.01
N THR A 732 -5.70 -21.40 -9.15
CA THR A 732 -5.13 -20.04 -9.20
C THR A 732 -6.23 -19.00 -9.17
N PRO A 733 -6.04 -17.88 -8.45
CA PRO A 733 -6.89 -16.71 -8.58
C PRO A 733 -6.87 -16.18 -10.02
N TYR A 734 -8.00 -15.67 -10.47
CA TYR A 734 -8.15 -15.10 -11.79
C TYR A 734 -8.98 -13.82 -11.75
N ARG A 735 -8.89 -13.05 -12.84
CA ARG A 735 -9.72 -11.88 -13.11
C ARG A 735 -10.25 -11.94 -14.54
N PHE A 736 -11.18 -11.05 -14.87
CA PHE A 736 -11.71 -10.95 -16.22
C PHE A 736 -11.34 -9.63 -16.88
N ARG A 737 -11.08 -9.72 -18.18
CA ARG A 737 -11.11 -8.60 -19.11
C ARG A 737 -12.42 -8.69 -19.89
N TYR A 738 -13.05 -7.55 -20.12
CA TYR A 738 -14.33 -7.48 -20.81
C TYR A 738 -14.20 -6.71 -22.13
N ARG A 739 -14.96 -7.09 -23.14
CA ARG A 739 -15.04 -6.34 -24.38
C ARG A 739 -16.45 -6.35 -24.92
N ALA A 740 -16.90 -5.21 -25.53
CA ALA A 740 -18.12 -5.15 -26.27
C ALA A 740 -17.94 -5.90 -27.60
N VAL A 741 -18.85 -6.82 -27.94
CA VAL A 741 -18.82 -7.60 -29.18
C VAL A 741 -20.12 -7.41 -29.95
N PRO A 742 -20.07 -7.14 -31.28
CA PRO A 742 -21.26 -7.09 -32.10
C PRO A 742 -21.94 -8.45 -32.18
N MET A 743 -23.26 -8.50 -32.05
CA MET A 743 -24.07 -9.70 -32.20
C MET A 743 -25.38 -9.40 -32.94
N GLY A 744 -25.49 -9.83 -34.20
CA GLY A 744 -26.65 -9.52 -35.01
C GLY A 744 -26.88 -8.01 -35.13
N ASN A 745 -28.07 -7.50 -34.76
CA ASN A 745 -28.38 -6.08 -34.76
C ASN A 745 -28.02 -5.35 -33.42
N GLY A 746 -27.34 -6.04 -32.49
CA GLY A 746 -27.04 -5.51 -31.18
C GLY A 746 -25.60 -5.79 -30.75
N PHE A 747 -25.42 -5.76 -29.44
CA PHE A 747 -24.14 -6.03 -28.79
C PHE A 747 -24.30 -7.02 -27.64
N ASP A 748 -23.22 -7.65 -27.26
CA ASP A 748 -23.06 -8.39 -26.00
C ASP A 748 -21.71 -8.08 -25.39
N VAL A 749 -21.42 -8.63 -24.21
CA VAL A 749 -20.14 -8.57 -23.54
C VAL A 749 -19.47 -9.93 -23.60
N ALA A 750 -18.29 -10.01 -24.20
CA ALA A 750 -17.39 -11.14 -24.06
C ALA A 750 -16.45 -10.93 -22.87
N ARG A 751 -16.18 -11.99 -22.12
CA ARG A 751 -15.22 -12.00 -21.02
C ARG A 751 -14.06 -12.93 -21.34
N GLU A 752 -12.85 -12.52 -20.97
CA GLU A 752 -11.62 -13.29 -21.11
C GLU A 752 -11.01 -13.48 -19.73
N ARG A 753 -10.77 -14.74 -19.33
CA ARG A 753 -10.11 -15.05 -18.07
C ARG A 753 -8.63 -14.70 -18.16
N LEU A 754 -8.12 -14.01 -17.15
CA LEU A 754 -6.72 -13.70 -16.95
C LEU A 754 -6.29 -14.31 -15.63
N ASP A 755 -5.39 -15.28 -15.67
CA ASP A 755 -4.83 -15.84 -14.44
C ASP A 755 -3.86 -14.85 -13.81
N THR A 756 -4.03 -14.58 -12.52
CA THR A 756 -3.22 -13.59 -11.78
C THR A 756 -1.90 -14.18 -11.28
N ILE A 757 -1.78 -15.51 -11.26
CA ILE A 757 -0.57 -16.23 -10.89
C ILE A 757 -0.21 -17.15 -12.06
N ARG A 758 0.98 -16.94 -12.62
CA ARG A 758 1.40 -17.65 -13.83
C ARG A 758 2.15 -18.95 -13.57
N ASP A 759 2.79 -19.09 -12.42
CA ASP A 759 3.57 -20.28 -12.05
C ASP A 759 3.42 -20.67 -10.59
N LEU A 760 2.89 -21.86 -10.35
CA LEU A 760 2.79 -22.47 -9.02
C LEU A 760 3.90 -23.50 -8.75
N SER A 761 4.79 -23.75 -9.68
CA SER A 761 5.81 -24.81 -9.57
C SER A 761 6.79 -24.60 -8.41
N GLY A 762 7.03 -23.33 -8.04
CA GLY A 762 7.84 -22.93 -6.89
C GLY A 762 7.08 -22.85 -5.56
N LEU A 763 5.74 -22.96 -5.58
CA LEU A 763 4.95 -22.83 -4.37
C LEU A 763 5.15 -24.01 -3.44
N ALA A 764 5.74 -23.78 -2.28
CA ALA A 764 5.77 -24.72 -1.16
C ALA A 764 4.82 -24.24 -0.07
N LEU A 765 3.60 -24.77 -0.04
CA LEU A 765 2.62 -24.45 0.98
C LEU A 765 2.63 -25.53 2.05
N VAL A 766 3.00 -25.20 3.27
CA VAL A 766 2.98 -26.14 4.41
C VAL A 766 1.57 -26.11 5.02
N VAL A 767 0.82 -27.17 4.81
CA VAL A 767 -0.56 -27.31 5.24
C VAL A 767 -0.66 -28.24 6.46
N PRO A 768 -1.21 -27.76 7.59
CA PRO A 768 -1.51 -28.62 8.72
C PRO A 768 -2.52 -29.71 8.35
N VAL A 769 -2.27 -30.92 8.83
CA VAL A 769 -3.15 -32.07 8.63
C VAL A 769 -3.60 -32.62 9.96
N GLN A 770 -4.88 -32.97 10.06
CA GLN A 770 -5.42 -33.66 11.23
C GLN A 770 -6.24 -34.88 10.80
N VAL A 771 -5.99 -36.00 11.48
CA VAL A 771 -6.80 -37.20 11.34
C VAL A 771 -7.28 -37.62 12.73
N SER A 772 -8.57 -37.58 12.98
CA SER A 772 -9.13 -38.11 14.21
C SER A 772 -9.51 -39.55 14.04
N PHE A 773 -9.34 -40.34 15.08
CA PHE A 773 -9.60 -41.78 15.11
C PHE A 773 -10.01 -42.23 16.51
N TYR A 774 -10.54 -43.44 16.59
CA TYR A 774 -10.84 -44.08 17.85
C TYR A 774 -9.68 -44.99 18.27
N ASP A 775 -9.10 -44.73 19.45
CA ASP A 775 -8.07 -45.54 20.06
C ASP A 775 -8.67 -46.36 21.21
N PRO A 776 -8.84 -47.71 21.04
CA PRO A 776 -9.44 -48.57 22.06
C PRO A 776 -8.66 -48.58 23.37
N ALA A 777 -7.32 -48.32 23.35
CA ALA A 777 -6.49 -48.28 24.54
C ALA A 777 -6.78 -47.12 25.46
N ARG A 778 -7.35 -46.04 24.94
CA ARG A 778 -7.76 -44.85 25.70
C ARG A 778 -9.18 -44.96 26.28
N ASP A 779 -9.99 -45.89 25.83
CA ASP A 779 -11.38 -46.03 26.27
C ASP A 779 -11.49 -46.66 27.66
N GLU A 780 -10.52 -47.46 28.10
CA GLU A 780 -10.50 -48.04 29.42
C GLU A 780 -10.40 -47.03 30.56
N ALA A 781 -9.90 -45.82 30.24
CA ALA A 781 -9.80 -44.70 31.19
C ALA A 781 -11.05 -43.82 31.31
N LYS A 782 -12.01 -43.92 30.38
CA LYS A 782 -13.22 -43.06 30.31
C LYS A 782 -14.55 -43.83 30.22
N ARG A 783 -14.66 -44.93 30.82
CA ARG A 783 -15.86 -45.83 30.79
C ARG A 783 -17.17 -45.25 31.31
N ARG A 784 -17.39 -43.98 31.37
CA ARG A 784 -18.70 -43.41 31.76
C ARG A 784 -19.05 -42.16 30.97
N LYS A 785 -19.87 -42.26 29.98
CA LYS A 785 -20.77 -41.24 29.43
C LYS A 785 -20.56 -40.60 28.04
N GLU A 786 -19.70 -41.03 27.19
CA GLU A 786 -19.70 -40.45 25.84
C GLU A 786 -19.67 -41.54 24.75
N SER A 787 -20.44 -41.31 23.65
CA SER A 787 -20.52 -42.15 22.44
C SER A 787 -19.13 -42.54 21.90
N PRO A 788 -19.04 -43.59 21.01
CA PRO A 788 -17.77 -44.02 20.39
C PRO A 788 -17.26 -43.02 19.36
N GLU A 789 -17.15 -41.77 19.75
CA GLU A 789 -16.53 -40.68 18.95
C GLU A 789 -15.02 -40.75 19.06
N ALA A 790 -14.35 -40.11 18.10
CA ALA A 790 -12.91 -40.05 18.10
C ALA A 790 -12.36 -39.56 19.44
N ASN A 791 -11.47 -40.34 20.06
CA ASN A 791 -10.79 -40.00 21.32
C ASN A 791 -9.33 -39.65 21.15
N SER A 792 -8.83 -39.66 19.93
CA SER A 792 -7.43 -39.41 19.57
C SER A 792 -7.33 -38.68 18.25
N THR A 793 -6.27 -37.89 18.10
CA THR A 793 -6.00 -37.12 16.87
C THR A 793 -4.52 -37.24 16.51
N LEU A 794 -4.25 -37.68 15.28
CA LEU A 794 -2.94 -37.54 14.64
C LEU A 794 -2.85 -36.15 14.02
N LYS A 795 -1.79 -35.41 14.35
CA LYS A 795 -1.46 -34.13 13.75
C LYS A 795 -0.17 -34.24 12.94
N GLY A 796 -0.17 -33.67 11.75
CA GLY A 796 0.97 -33.65 10.87
C GLY A 796 1.01 -32.42 9.97
N ARG A 797 1.93 -32.42 9.03
CA ARG A 797 2.06 -31.36 8.03
C ARG A 797 2.24 -32.01 6.66
N MET A 798 1.61 -31.43 5.64
CA MET A 798 1.85 -31.76 4.25
C MET A 798 2.47 -30.57 3.55
N VAL A 799 3.44 -30.83 2.68
CA VAL A 799 4.04 -29.77 1.86
C VAL A 799 3.42 -29.89 0.47
N PHE A 800 2.65 -28.88 0.10
CA PHE A 800 2.07 -28.78 -1.22
C PHE A 800 3.06 -28.17 -2.18
N ARG A 801 3.39 -28.86 -3.25
CA ARG A 801 4.24 -28.40 -4.34
C ARG A 801 3.55 -28.66 -5.67
N GLY A 802 3.32 -27.58 -6.44
CA GLY A 802 2.60 -27.64 -7.70
C GLY A 802 1.07 -27.69 -7.53
N GLU A 803 0.36 -27.84 -8.64
CA GLU A 803 -1.11 -27.73 -8.70
C GLU A 803 -1.86 -28.93 -8.10
N ARG A 804 -1.25 -30.12 -8.07
CA ARG A 804 -1.86 -31.35 -7.57
C ARG A 804 -0.93 -32.03 -6.59
N VAL A 805 -1.49 -32.37 -5.43
CA VAL A 805 -0.74 -32.98 -4.34
C VAL A 805 -1.45 -34.24 -3.86
N PRO A 806 -0.81 -35.40 -3.89
CA PRO A 806 -1.42 -36.62 -3.39
C PRO A 806 -1.55 -36.57 -1.87
N ILE A 807 -2.68 -36.99 -1.35
CA ILE A 807 -2.92 -37.24 0.06
C ILE A 807 -2.67 -38.74 0.28
N ASP A 808 -1.69 -39.09 1.10
CA ASP A 808 -1.33 -40.49 1.38
C ASP A 808 -0.80 -40.63 2.81
N ILE A 809 -1.70 -40.88 3.76
CA ILE A 809 -1.38 -40.87 5.20
C ILE A 809 -1.69 -42.25 5.81
N PRO A 810 -0.69 -43.00 6.24
CA PRO A 810 -0.91 -44.25 6.97
C PRO A 810 -1.36 -43.96 8.40
N ILE A 811 -2.24 -44.79 8.94
CA ILE A 811 -2.75 -44.66 10.30
C ILE A 811 -3.03 -46.03 10.89
N ASP A 812 -2.68 -46.24 12.17
CA ASP A 812 -2.84 -47.55 12.86
C ASP A 812 -4.23 -47.77 13.45
N TYR A 813 -5.19 -46.95 13.13
CA TYR A 813 -6.57 -47.01 13.62
C TYR A 813 -7.55 -46.63 12.53
N GLU A 814 -8.83 -46.97 12.72
CA GLU A 814 -9.89 -46.58 11.82
C GLU A 814 -10.11 -45.05 11.84
N PRO A 815 -9.84 -44.35 10.73
CA PRO A 815 -10.04 -42.91 10.67
C PRO A 815 -11.54 -42.56 10.78
N ARG A 816 -11.82 -41.52 11.54
CA ARG A 816 -13.18 -40.96 11.67
C ARG A 816 -13.29 -39.65 10.91
N ARG A 817 -12.27 -38.80 10.99
CA ARG A 817 -12.30 -37.49 10.36
C ARG A 817 -10.89 -37.16 9.82
N PHE A 818 -10.91 -36.46 8.71
CA PHE A 818 -9.68 -35.94 8.08
C PHE A 818 -9.88 -34.46 7.73
N TRP A 819 -8.89 -33.63 7.99
CA TRP A 819 -8.91 -32.22 7.65
C TRP A 819 -7.54 -31.78 7.10
N LEU A 820 -7.60 -30.98 6.05
CA LEU A 820 -6.52 -30.08 5.70
C LEU A 820 -6.85 -28.71 6.31
N ASP A 821 -5.87 -28.13 6.99
CA ASP A 821 -5.98 -26.81 7.63
C ASP A 821 -7.25 -26.65 8.51
N HIS A 822 -7.49 -27.60 9.42
CA HIS A 822 -8.64 -27.59 10.33
C HIS A 822 -8.78 -26.24 11.06
N ASP A 823 -7.67 -25.69 11.51
CA ASP A 823 -7.63 -24.47 12.30
C ASP A 823 -7.57 -23.22 11.39
N GLN A 824 -7.77 -23.35 10.08
CA GLN A 824 -7.76 -22.31 9.04
C GLN A 824 -6.55 -21.38 9.11
N ARG A 825 -5.38 -21.96 9.28
CA ARG A 825 -4.14 -21.26 9.61
C ARG A 825 -3.30 -20.90 8.41
N VAL A 826 -3.59 -21.49 7.28
CA VAL A 826 -2.91 -21.20 6.03
C VAL A 826 -3.64 -20.07 5.32
N TYR A 827 -2.89 -19.11 4.81
CA TYR A 827 -3.44 -18.05 3.97
C TYR A 827 -3.92 -18.65 2.65
N GLY A 828 -5.21 -19.04 2.62
CA GLY A 828 -5.84 -19.76 1.53
C GLY A 828 -7.26 -20.16 1.88
N ARG A 829 -7.98 -20.67 0.91
CA ARG A 829 -9.32 -21.24 1.08
C ARG A 829 -9.26 -22.75 0.85
N PHE A 830 -9.83 -23.52 1.78
CA PHE A 830 -9.83 -24.97 1.71
C PHE A 830 -11.26 -25.48 1.54
N PHE A 831 -11.49 -26.26 0.48
CA PHE A 831 -12.80 -26.82 0.15
C PHE A 831 -12.76 -28.35 0.25
N ASP A 832 -13.38 -28.87 1.31
CA ASP A 832 -13.55 -30.31 1.52
C ASP A 832 -14.70 -30.84 0.63
N GLU A 833 -14.36 -31.50 -0.47
CA GLU A 833 -15.33 -32.02 -1.44
C GLU A 833 -16.17 -33.14 -0.85
N ASN A 834 -15.66 -33.84 0.17
CA ASN A 834 -16.41 -34.93 0.84
C ASN A 834 -17.45 -34.40 1.84
N ARG A 835 -17.10 -33.36 2.63
CA ARG A 835 -17.94 -32.85 3.72
C ARG A 835 -18.91 -31.76 3.28
N GLN A 836 -18.50 -30.95 2.31
CA GLN A 836 -19.30 -29.85 1.79
C GLN A 836 -19.47 -29.95 0.26
N PRO A 837 -20.07 -31.06 -0.22
CA PRO A 837 -20.10 -31.35 -1.65
C PRO A 837 -20.84 -30.28 -2.46
N LYS A 838 -21.93 -29.71 -1.95
CA LYS A 838 -22.66 -28.62 -2.62
C LYS A 838 -21.80 -27.41 -2.85
N GLY A 839 -21.07 -26.97 -1.82
CA GLY A 839 -20.19 -25.80 -1.88
C GLY A 839 -19.03 -26.03 -2.86
N ALA A 840 -18.33 -27.14 -2.73
CA ALA A 840 -17.21 -27.49 -3.58
C ALA A 840 -17.61 -27.62 -5.06
N LEU A 841 -18.69 -28.32 -5.35
CA LEU A 841 -19.23 -28.44 -6.72
C LEU A 841 -19.68 -27.09 -7.29
N CYS A 842 -20.30 -26.22 -6.47
CA CYS A 842 -20.72 -24.90 -6.90
C CYS A 842 -19.49 -24.03 -7.27
N HIS A 843 -18.45 -23.99 -6.44
CA HIS A 843 -17.21 -23.26 -6.72
C HIS A 843 -16.55 -23.80 -7.99
N ARG A 844 -16.33 -25.11 -8.07
CA ARG A 844 -15.75 -25.75 -9.26
C ARG A 844 -16.53 -25.48 -10.54
N GLY A 845 -17.87 -25.49 -10.47
CA GLY A 845 -18.72 -25.16 -11.61
C GLY A 845 -18.57 -23.71 -12.07
N ASN A 846 -18.39 -22.77 -11.13
CA ASN A 846 -18.09 -21.36 -11.44
C ASN A 846 -16.71 -21.22 -12.10
N ASP A 847 -15.67 -21.89 -11.60
CA ASP A 847 -14.31 -21.85 -12.17
C ASP A 847 -14.26 -22.43 -13.60
N LEU A 848 -14.96 -23.55 -13.83
CA LEU A 848 -15.11 -24.13 -15.17
C LEU A 848 -15.83 -23.16 -16.12
N SER A 849 -16.90 -22.49 -15.65
CA SER A 849 -17.59 -21.45 -16.42
C SER A 849 -16.66 -20.28 -16.72
N ALA A 850 -15.88 -19.85 -15.74
CA ALA A 850 -14.90 -18.79 -15.90
C ALA A 850 -13.81 -19.14 -16.92
N SER A 851 -13.45 -20.43 -17.01
CA SER A 851 -12.49 -20.96 -18.00
C SER A 851 -13.10 -21.29 -19.36
N GLY A 852 -14.39 -20.98 -19.58
CA GLY A 852 -15.09 -21.25 -20.83
C GLY A 852 -15.49 -22.73 -21.04
N GLN A 853 -15.24 -23.60 -20.05
CA GLN A 853 -15.60 -25.03 -20.08
C GLN A 853 -17.07 -25.23 -19.72
N ASN A 854 -17.96 -24.59 -20.49
CA ASN A 854 -19.38 -24.43 -20.16
C ASN A 854 -20.15 -25.75 -20.05
N ASP A 855 -19.80 -26.83 -20.78
CA ASP A 855 -20.49 -28.09 -20.68
C ASP A 855 -20.20 -28.83 -19.37
N GLU A 856 -18.94 -28.84 -18.96
CA GLU A 856 -18.53 -29.38 -17.68
C GLU A 856 -19.02 -28.51 -16.51
N ALA A 857 -19.03 -27.20 -16.67
CA ALA A 857 -19.57 -26.27 -15.71
C ALA A 857 -21.06 -26.55 -15.45
N VAL A 858 -21.87 -26.71 -16.49
CA VAL A 858 -23.32 -27.06 -16.36
C VAL A 858 -23.50 -28.39 -15.62
N LYS A 859 -22.66 -29.38 -15.93
CA LYS A 859 -22.73 -30.68 -15.23
C LYS A 859 -22.41 -30.49 -13.74
N MET A 860 -21.34 -29.78 -13.39
CA MET A 860 -20.97 -29.57 -11.99
C MET A 860 -22.00 -28.73 -11.23
N LEU A 861 -22.52 -27.66 -11.84
CA LEU A 861 -23.54 -26.79 -11.23
C LEU A 861 -24.84 -27.54 -10.99
N ASN A 862 -25.28 -28.39 -11.92
CA ASN A 862 -26.46 -29.23 -11.71
C ASN A 862 -26.25 -30.31 -10.63
N GLN A 863 -25.04 -30.88 -10.53
CA GLN A 863 -24.69 -31.75 -9.42
C GLN A 863 -24.69 -30.98 -8.09
N ALA A 864 -24.17 -29.73 -8.06
CA ALA A 864 -24.21 -28.87 -6.88
C ALA A 864 -25.67 -28.61 -6.41
N LEU A 865 -26.60 -28.32 -7.33
CA LEU A 865 -28.02 -28.10 -6.99
C LEU A 865 -28.67 -29.30 -6.32
N SER A 866 -28.26 -30.52 -6.69
CA SER A 866 -28.80 -31.78 -6.12
C SER A 866 -27.98 -32.31 -4.93
N ALA A 867 -26.78 -31.80 -4.70
CA ALA A 867 -25.93 -32.28 -3.64
C ALA A 867 -26.36 -31.80 -2.25
N GLU A 868 -26.01 -32.57 -1.23
CA GLU A 868 -26.19 -32.15 0.17
C GLU A 868 -25.24 -31.00 0.53
N VAL A 869 -25.72 -30.13 1.40
CA VAL A 869 -24.87 -28.98 1.88
C VAL A 869 -23.77 -29.49 2.82
N TRP A 870 -24.09 -30.58 3.51
CA TRP A 870 -23.22 -31.19 4.49
C TRP A 870 -23.41 -32.73 4.45
N SER A 871 -22.31 -33.45 4.30
CA SER A 871 -22.26 -34.90 4.35
C SER A 871 -21.21 -35.43 5.35
N GLY A 872 -20.75 -34.58 6.27
CA GLY A 872 -19.81 -34.97 7.30
C GLY A 872 -20.42 -35.61 8.54
N ASP A 873 -19.61 -35.80 9.58
CA ASP A 873 -20.03 -36.37 10.85
C ASP A 873 -21.16 -35.52 11.49
N PRO A 874 -22.22 -36.16 12.02
CA PRO A 874 -23.31 -35.44 12.68
C PRO A 874 -22.91 -34.56 13.86
N SER A 875 -21.80 -34.87 14.54
CA SER A 875 -21.31 -34.07 15.68
C SER A 875 -20.68 -32.72 15.28
N ASP A 876 -20.21 -32.62 14.02
CA ASP A 876 -19.66 -31.36 13.45
C ASP A 876 -20.70 -30.65 12.58
N LYS A 877 -21.92 -31.16 12.52
CA LYS A 877 -22.94 -30.59 11.64
C LYS A 877 -23.30 -29.16 12.08
N PRO A 878 -23.19 -28.18 11.18
CA PRO A 878 -23.64 -26.83 11.44
C PRO A 878 -25.13 -26.79 11.81
N SER A 879 -25.57 -25.72 12.45
CA SER A 879 -26.99 -25.57 12.78
C SER A 879 -27.90 -25.67 11.55
N ASN A 880 -29.12 -26.13 11.72
CA ASN A 880 -30.08 -26.24 10.62
C ASN A 880 -30.34 -24.89 9.95
N LEU A 881 -30.27 -23.77 10.70
CA LEU A 881 -30.42 -22.41 10.16
C LEU A 881 -29.24 -22.04 9.26
N GLU A 882 -28.04 -22.36 9.69
CA GLU A 882 -26.81 -22.12 8.92
C GLU A 882 -26.78 -22.99 7.65
N LEU A 883 -27.09 -24.27 7.75
CA LEU A 883 -27.19 -25.17 6.60
C LEU A 883 -28.21 -24.67 5.57
N ALA A 884 -29.37 -24.22 6.03
CA ALA A 884 -30.41 -23.67 5.17
C ALA A 884 -29.94 -22.34 4.52
N SER A 885 -29.16 -21.52 5.22
CA SER A 885 -28.58 -20.29 4.68
C SER A 885 -27.55 -20.62 3.62
N ARG A 886 -26.62 -21.54 3.92
CA ARG A 886 -25.57 -22.00 2.97
C ARG A 886 -26.18 -22.64 1.72
N SER A 887 -27.23 -23.48 1.88
CA SER A 887 -27.94 -24.09 0.74
C SER A 887 -28.48 -23.02 -0.20
N ARG A 888 -29.20 -22.04 0.34
CA ARG A 888 -29.79 -20.97 -0.46
C ARG A 888 -28.71 -20.14 -1.18
N LEU A 889 -27.58 -19.87 -0.52
CA LEU A 889 -26.46 -19.16 -1.09
C LEU A 889 -25.87 -19.92 -2.29
N PHE A 890 -25.52 -21.20 -2.11
CA PHE A 890 -24.93 -22.00 -3.18
C PHE A 890 -25.92 -22.28 -4.32
N ASP A 891 -27.20 -22.50 -4.03
CA ASP A 891 -28.25 -22.65 -5.05
C ASP A 891 -28.37 -21.34 -5.85
N GLY A 892 -28.36 -20.17 -5.19
CA GLY A 892 -28.42 -18.87 -5.85
C GLY A 892 -27.21 -18.63 -6.74
N ARG A 893 -25.99 -18.95 -6.27
CA ARG A 893 -24.76 -18.84 -7.07
C ARG A 893 -24.75 -19.80 -8.26
N ALA A 894 -25.16 -21.05 -8.07
CA ALA A 894 -25.23 -22.02 -9.15
C ALA A 894 -26.20 -21.57 -10.25
N HIS A 895 -27.38 -21.09 -9.87
CA HIS A 895 -28.35 -20.56 -10.83
C HIS A 895 -27.85 -19.30 -11.54
N LEU A 896 -27.13 -18.43 -10.85
CA LEU A 896 -26.53 -17.24 -11.47
C LEU A 896 -25.49 -17.60 -12.52
N ALA A 897 -24.61 -18.58 -12.22
CA ALA A 897 -23.64 -19.09 -13.19
C ALA A 897 -24.32 -19.79 -14.39
N LEU A 898 -25.35 -20.57 -14.15
CA LEU A 898 -26.16 -21.20 -15.22
C LEU A 898 -26.83 -20.14 -16.11
N ALA A 899 -27.31 -19.03 -15.52
CA ALA A 899 -27.86 -17.91 -16.29
C ALA A 899 -26.79 -17.26 -17.19
N ARG A 900 -25.56 -17.06 -16.69
CA ARG A 900 -24.44 -16.56 -17.52
C ARG A 900 -24.13 -17.52 -18.67
N ILE A 901 -24.03 -18.81 -18.41
CA ILE A 901 -23.78 -19.83 -19.45
C ILE A 901 -24.93 -19.83 -20.50
N ALA A 902 -26.17 -19.69 -20.06
CA ALA A 902 -27.30 -19.61 -20.97
C ALA A 902 -27.25 -18.33 -21.86
N LEU A 903 -26.83 -17.19 -21.30
CA LEU A 903 -26.58 -15.96 -22.08
C LEU A 903 -25.45 -16.17 -23.11
N ASP A 904 -24.34 -16.77 -22.71
CA ASP A 904 -23.23 -17.07 -23.61
C ASP A 904 -23.66 -17.96 -24.79
N ARG A 905 -24.61 -18.86 -24.54
CA ARG A 905 -25.22 -19.75 -25.55
C ARG A 905 -26.39 -19.14 -26.33
N GLY A 906 -26.78 -17.92 -26.03
CA GLY A 906 -27.90 -17.25 -26.67
C GLY A 906 -29.29 -17.75 -26.26
N LYS A 907 -29.40 -18.50 -25.19
CA LYS A 907 -30.65 -19.10 -24.66
C LYS A 907 -31.32 -18.13 -23.66
N LEU A 908 -31.91 -17.05 -24.18
CA LEU A 908 -32.41 -15.95 -23.36
C LEU A 908 -33.52 -16.30 -22.37
N ASP A 909 -34.39 -17.23 -22.75
CA ASP A 909 -35.52 -17.66 -21.87
C ASP A 909 -35.01 -18.57 -20.75
N GLU A 910 -34.04 -19.45 -21.06
CA GLU A 910 -33.36 -20.28 -20.06
C GLU A 910 -32.60 -19.36 -19.07
N ALA A 911 -31.87 -18.36 -19.58
CA ALA A 911 -31.19 -17.37 -18.74
C ALA A 911 -32.15 -16.61 -17.81
N ALA A 912 -33.29 -16.16 -18.32
CA ALA A 912 -34.33 -15.50 -17.52
C ALA A 912 -34.88 -16.41 -16.41
N SER A 913 -35.11 -17.68 -16.72
CA SER A 913 -35.60 -18.67 -15.75
C SER A 913 -34.56 -18.90 -14.65
N GLU A 914 -33.29 -19.04 -15.04
CA GLU A 914 -32.21 -19.25 -14.06
C GLU A 914 -31.98 -17.99 -13.19
N LEU A 915 -32.10 -16.78 -13.74
CA LEU A 915 -32.04 -15.53 -12.98
C LEU A 915 -33.13 -15.41 -11.91
N GLU A 916 -34.36 -15.82 -12.22
CA GLU A 916 -35.44 -15.79 -11.22
C GLU A 916 -35.18 -16.78 -10.07
N LYS A 917 -34.59 -17.95 -10.37
CA LYS A 917 -34.18 -18.91 -9.33
C LYS A 917 -33.01 -18.35 -8.50
N ALA A 918 -32.02 -17.70 -9.16
CA ALA A 918 -30.92 -17.04 -8.49
C ALA A 918 -31.40 -15.96 -7.51
N LYS A 919 -32.31 -15.10 -7.93
CA LYS A 919 -32.97 -14.09 -7.07
C LYS A 919 -33.59 -14.68 -5.83
N LYS A 920 -34.31 -15.80 -6.00
CA LYS A 920 -34.95 -16.46 -4.88
C LYS A 920 -33.93 -16.99 -3.87
N GLY A 921 -32.85 -17.59 -4.34
CA GLY A 921 -31.75 -18.09 -3.51
C GLY A 921 -30.99 -16.96 -2.79
N LEU A 922 -30.72 -15.85 -3.48
CA LEU A 922 -29.92 -14.75 -2.97
C LEU A 922 -30.70 -13.70 -2.17
N ARG A 923 -32.03 -13.79 -2.08
CA ARG A 923 -32.87 -12.82 -1.33
C ARG A 923 -32.48 -12.61 0.12
N SER A 924 -31.96 -13.62 0.77
CA SER A 924 -31.54 -13.56 2.18
C SER A 924 -30.09 -13.09 2.35
N VAL A 925 -29.34 -12.97 1.28
CA VAL A 925 -27.98 -12.46 1.25
C VAL A 925 -28.06 -10.98 0.90
N ILE A 926 -28.47 -10.15 1.88
CA ILE A 926 -28.60 -8.71 1.71
C ILE A 926 -27.20 -8.08 1.79
N GLY A 927 -26.78 -7.44 0.70
CA GLY A 927 -25.53 -6.69 0.61
C GLY A 927 -24.37 -7.50 0.02
N GLY A 928 -23.46 -6.81 -0.64
CA GLY A 928 -22.23 -7.34 -1.20
C GLY A 928 -22.32 -7.73 -2.68
N TRP A 929 -21.19 -8.21 -3.18
CA TRP A 929 -20.89 -8.46 -4.59
C TRP A 929 -21.89 -9.38 -5.32
N LEU A 930 -22.51 -10.36 -4.65
CA LEU A 930 -23.50 -11.26 -5.28
C LEU A 930 -24.79 -10.54 -5.73
N ALA A 931 -25.23 -9.53 -4.96
CA ALA A 931 -26.37 -8.72 -5.36
C ALA A 931 -26.00 -7.80 -6.55
N GLU A 932 -24.75 -7.39 -6.61
CA GLU A 932 -24.17 -6.59 -7.70
C GLU A 932 -24.07 -7.44 -8.95
N GLU A 933 -23.45 -8.61 -8.87
CA GLU A 933 -23.33 -9.57 -9.97
C GLU A 933 -24.70 -9.93 -10.55
N LEU A 934 -25.69 -10.19 -9.70
CA LEU A 934 -27.06 -10.46 -10.15
C LEU A 934 -27.62 -9.31 -11.01
N ARG A 935 -27.43 -8.05 -10.58
CA ARG A 935 -27.91 -6.85 -11.34
C ARG A 935 -27.20 -6.70 -12.68
N VAL A 936 -25.91 -7.03 -12.73
CA VAL A 936 -25.12 -6.98 -13.97
C VAL A 936 -25.61 -8.03 -14.95
N VAL A 937 -25.82 -9.27 -14.50
CA VAL A 937 -26.33 -10.37 -15.36
C VAL A 937 -27.76 -10.10 -15.83
N GLU A 938 -28.60 -9.47 -15.00
CA GLU A 938 -29.91 -8.99 -15.42
C GLU A 938 -29.82 -7.93 -16.50
N ALA A 939 -28.89 -6.96 -16.34
CA ALA A 939 -28.69 -5.93 -17.34
C ALA A 939 -28.15 -6.53 -18.66
N ARG A 940 -27.29 -7.54 -18.59
CA ARG A 940 -26.83 -8.26 -19.78
C ARG A 940 -27.99 -8.95 -20.52
N LEU A 941 -28.90 -9.55 -19.78
CA LEU A 941 -30.13 -10.14 -20.38
C LEU A 941 -30.98 -9.07 -21.05
N ASP A 942 -31.16 -7.90 -20.41
CA ASP A 942 -31.92 -6.78 -20.97
C ASP A 942 -31.25 -6.29 -22.29
N VAL A 943 -29.90 -6.13 -22.30
CA VAL A 943 -29.12 -5.78 -23.52
C VAL A 943 -29.30 -6.84 -24.62
N ARG A 944 -29.19 -8.12 -24.28
CA ARG A 944 -29.36 -9.24 -25.22
C ARG A 944 -30.78 -9.33 -25.83
N ARG A 945 -31.77 -8.86 -25.11
CA ARG A 945 -33.17 -8.76 -25.58
C ARG A 945 -33.46 -7.48 -26.37
N GLY A 946 -32.49 -6.56 -26.47
CA GLY A 946 -32.66 -5.25 -27.10
C GLY A 946 -33.40 -4.23 -26.23
N ASP A 947 -33.63 -4.53 -24.95
CA ASP A 947 -34.27 -3.60 -23.99
C ASP A 947 -33.23 -2.66 -23.37
N TYR A 948 -32.62 -1.85 -24.21
CA TYR A 948 -31.52 -0.96 -23.84
C TYR A 948 -31.93 0.10 -22.83
N ASP A 949 -33.18 0.61 -22.90
CA ASP A 949 -33.71 1.58 -21.94
C ASP A 949 -33.77 1.01 -20.53
N ARG A 950 -34.16 -0.24 -20.41
CA ARG A 950 -34.23 -0.93 -19.11
C ARG A 950 -32.85 -1.21 -18.55
N ALA A 951 -31.94 -1.70 -19.38
CA ALA A 951 -30.54 -1.92 -19.03
C ALA A 951 -29.88 -0.60 -18.57
N PHE A 952 -30.08 0.48 -19.36
CA PHE A 952 -29.56 1.81 -19.03
C PHE A 952 -30.07 2.31 -17.68
N LYS A 953 -31.38 2.30 -17.44
CA LYS A 953 -31.98 2.77 -16.18
C LYS A 953 -31.48 1.98 -14.98
N ARG A 954 -31.29 0.66 -15.12
CA ARG A 954 -30.77 -0.23 -14.08
C ARG A 954 -29.33 0.13 -13.74
N LEU A 955 -28.45 0.17 -14.75
CA LEU A 955 -27.03 0.37 -14.58
C LEU A 955 -26.67 1.83 -14.23
N ASN A 956 -27.29 2.82 -14.86
CA ASN A 956 -27.07 4.23 -14.53
C ASN A 956 -27.41 4.52 -13.06
N LYS A 957 -28.51 3.94 -12.55
CA LYS A 957 -28.86 4.10 -11.14
C LYS A 957 -27.83 3.43 -10.21
N ALA A 958 -27.33 2.28 -10.56
CA ALA A 958 -26.44 1.49 -9.72
C ALA A 958 -24.99 1.98 -9.79
N LEU A 959 -24.47 2.25 -10.99
CA LEU A 959 -23.08 2.59 -11.23
C LEU A 959 -22.76 4.09 -11.07
N LEU A 960 -23.67 4.97 -11.53
CA LEU A 960 -23.39 6.41 -11.59
C LEU A 960 -24.16 7.27 -10.58
N LYS A 961 -25.33 6.82 -10.09
CA LYS A 961 -26.15 7.64 -9.18
C LYS A 961 -26.05 7.23 -7.72
N ARG A 962 -25.93 5.96 -7.44
CA ARG A 962 -25.82 5.43 -6.08
C ARG A 962 -24.43 4.97 -5.74
N GLU A 963 -23.61 4.69 -6.77
CA GLU A 963 -22.30 4.07 -6.62
C GLU A 963 -22.38 2.77 -5.77
N ASP A 964 -23.52 2.06 -5.91
CA ASP A 964 -23.80 0.83 -5.18
C ASP A 964 -23.04 -0.37 -5.80
N ILE A 965 -22.67 -0.23 -7.07
CA ILE A 965 -21.97 -1.26 -7.86
C ILE A 965 -20.80 -0.58 -8.57
N ASP A 966 -19.71 -1.27 -8.65
CA ASP A 966 -18.56 -0.88 -9.46
C ASP A 966 -18.07 -2.15 -10.17
N SER A 967 -18.65 -2.44 -11.32
CA SER A 967 -18.38 -3.64 -12.12
C SER A 967 -17.94 -3.23 -13.52
N THR A 968 -16.77 -3.69 -13.94
CA THR A 968 -16.28 -3.46 -15.30
C THR A 968 -17.24 -4.01 -16.36
N GLU A 969 -17.78 -5.21 -16.17
CA GLU A 969 -18.83 -5.76 -17.03
C GLU A 969 -20.05 -4.82 -17.04
N GLY A 970 -20.43 -4.29 -15.88
CA GLY A 970 -21.52 -3.34 -15.74
C GLY A 970 -21.29 -2.06 -16.54
N PHE A 971 -20.09 -1.52 -16.52
CA PHE A 971 -19.72 -0.33 -17.30
C PHE A 971 -19.68 -0.61 -18.81
N VAL A 972 -19.21 -1.77 -19.25
CA VAL A 972 -19.31 -2.17 -20.68
C VAL A 972 -20.77 -2.23 -21.13
N LEU A 973 -21.63 -2.85 -20.33
CA LEU A 973 -23.06 -2.92 -20.61
C LEU A 973 -23.74 -1.54 -20.58
N LEU A 974 -23.32 -0.67 -19.63
CA LEU A 974 -23.81 0.70 -19.58
C LEU A 974 -23.42 1.50 -20.83
N ALA A 975 -22.17 1.35 -21.30
CA ALA A 975 -21.71 1.98 -22.52
C ALA A 975 -22.53 1.53 -23.74
N ILE A 976 -22.80 0.22 -23.87
CA ILE A 976 -23.65 -0.33 -24.92
C ILE A 976 -25.07 0.28 -24.83
N ALA A 977 -25.68 0.26 -23.65
CA ALA A 977 -27.03 0.76 -23.44
C ALA A 977 -27.12 2.28 -23.67
N ALA A 978 -26.17 3.07 -23.15
CA ALA A 978 -26.12 4.52 -23.32
C ALA A 978 -25.95 4.94 -24.80
N GLN A 979 -25.12 4.22 -25.56
CA GLN A 979 -24.97 4.47 -27.00
C GLN A 979 -26.27 4.21 -27.76
N LYS A 980 -26.93 3.09 -27.45
CA LYS A 980 -28.20 2.73 -28.14
C LYS A 980 -29.37 3.64 -27.75
N THR A 981 -29.32 4.27 -26.59
CA THR A 981 -30.39 5.16 -26.09
C THR A 981 -30.05 6.66 -26.21
N GLY A 982 -28.88 7.00 -26.75
CA GLY A 982 -28.48 8.38 -27.04
C GLY A 982 -28.01 9.21 -25.83
N HIS A 983 -27.61 8.57 -24.75
CA HIS A 983 -27.13 9.22 -23.52
C HIS A 983 -25.61 9.47 -23.58
N ALA A 984 -25.20 10.56 -24.22
CA ALA A 984 -23.80 10.84 -24.54
C ALA A 984 -22.90 11.08 -23.31
N GLU A 985 -23.43 11.72 -22.25
CA GLU A 985 -22.65 11.98 -21.03
C GLU A 985 -22.35 10.68 -20.28
N GLU A 986 -23.35 9.83 -20.09
CA GLU A 986 -23.17 8.55 -19.41
C GLU A 986 -22.32 7.58 -20.25
N LEU A 987 -22.43 7.65 -21.58
CA LEU A 987 -21.55 6.89 -22.48
C LEU A 987 -20.08 7.30 -22.28
N LYS A 988 -19.79 8.60 -22.16
CA LYS A 988 -18.44 9.08 -21.90
C LYS A 988 -17.93 8.55 -20.55
N LYS A 989 -18.71 8.71 -19.48
CA LYS A 989 -18.33 8.20 -18.15
C LYS A 989 -18.09 6.69 -18.14
N ALA A 990 -18.94 5.92 -18.82
CA ALA A 990 -18.77 4.49 -18.94
C ALA A 990 -17.54 4.12 -19.76
N LYS A 991 -17.24 4.83 -20.85
CA LYS A 991 -16.00 4.62 -21.63
C LYS A 991 -14.75 4.91 -20.82
N ASP A 992 -14.77 6.00 -20.04
CA ASP A 992 -13.64 6.36 -19.20
C ASP A 992 -13.38 5.27 -18.13
N ALA A 993 -14.42 4.78 -17.46
CA ALA A 993 -14.32 3.69 -16.48
C ALA A 993 -13.83 2.36 -17.10
N VAL A 994 -14.29 2.02 -18.31
CA VAL A 994 -13.86 0.79 -19.01
C VAL A 994 -12.41 0.89 -19.48
N LYS A 995 -11.98 2.04 -19.95
CA LYS A 995 -10.59 2.28 -20.39
C LYS A 995 -9.61 2.00 -19.25
N GLU A 996 -9.98 2.37 -18.05
CA GLU A 996 -9.17 2.14 -16.84
C GLU A 996 -8.98 0.67 -16.49
N SER A 997 -9.87 -0.21 -16.87
CA SER A 997 -9.80 -1.65 -16.59
C SER A 997 -9.05 -2.46 -17.64
N GLY A 998 -8.50 -1.84 -18.69
CA GLY A 998 -7.89 -2.52 -19.83
C GLY A 998 -8.90 -3.29 -20.70
N SER A 999 -10.21 -3.06 -20.50
CA SER A 999 -11.29 -3.65 -21.28
C SER A 999 -11.54 -2.86 -22.57
N ASP A 1000 -12.17 -3.49 -23.57
CA ASP A 1000 -12.23 -2.95 -24.94
C ASP A 1000 -13.66 -2.59 -25.37
N LEU A 1001 -13.83 -1.34 -25.77
CA LEU A 1001 -15.05 -0.80 -26.35
C LEU A 1001 -14.90 -0.38 -27.84
N SER A 1002 -13.82 -0.79 -28.50
CA SER A 1002 -13.55 -0.41 -29.90
C SER A 1002 -14.73 -0.76 -30.83
N ALA A 1003 -15.44 -1.84 -30.56
CA ALA A 1003 -16.64 -2.22 -31.31
C ALA A 1003 -17.78 -1.19 -31.26
N LEU A 1004 -17.78 -0.28 -30.27
CA LEU A 1004 -18.75 0.81 -30.13
C LEU A 1004 -18.30 2.10 -30.86
N ALA A 1005 -17.14 2.11 -31.49
CA ALA A 1005 -16.64 3.28 -32.21
C ALA A 1005 -17.28 3.44 -33.62
N ASN A 1006 -17.97 2.40 -34.13
CA ASN A 1006 -18.69 2.39 -35.41
C ASN A 1006 -20.22 2.57 -35.14
#